data_d01be98503b3f40230d1fb158173b470
#
_entry.id   d01be98503b3f40230d1fb158173b470
#
_cell.length_a   1.000
_cell.length_b   1.000
_cell.length_c   1.000
_cell.angle_alpha   90.00
_cell.angle_beta   90.00
_cell.angle_gamma   90.00
#
_symmetry.space_group_name_H-M   'P 1'
#
loop_
_entity.id
_entity.type
_entity.pdbx_description
1 polymer ?
#
loop_
_entity_poly.entity_id
_entity_poly.type
_entity_poly.pdbx_seq_one_letter_code
_entity_poly.pdbx_strand_id
1 'polypeptide(L)'
;MGKKKKQSGKAAPAAVKAAPDYKKYIGLCLIPLAFFAVEVFGWVFLRGSTGTKWPLVFGLLWAVMLSGAVLGIPAKAGRIVFGLVYGLCAIYAVVETGYYILFKEMMWLSDFRYASEGSDYFSVLLSYPIHWWLGILVLIGLGVATVRLFPRGKYNWKQTVAAIVLFALAGNYAYRLPYDQFSQDKDVKYARSDYGRMQSLEAAYENLFNTHRLYQVCGLYQTLWKDIYAHNIYPLTPAYLQEHEAGRQEIDACFAAKDKPQENEMTGILKDKNVIMVLMESMDDWMLGEYTPTLNRLMDEGIDFTRFYTPGYGGIRTFNTEFCSNTGSFLSSQGGYAFDYITNDYRQSLASLLEEQGYSAKEFHYNDPNFYSRGVFSQAMGYEGYVCYADYLTGLSEKETKDLLYDDQLLFDNGELNSVFFREGKRLNYIITRSAHLSYKYNEVLSNWGLKQYPEFKTLTDNEETNCALLKAKLVDDMFARMLEELEAHGELENTVIIGITDHYTYGYKNEKALLELSGVDEMLLLERTPCFIWSADLQAQKVDKVLNTSDLLPTVLNLLGVESPYSYLGSDAFDDRYDGFVPFSDGSWIYGDAAWDAKEKKLFSATGKPVTLSQEAQKAVTERVQEFVRINNLILDVDYYKE
;
A
#
# COMPACT_ATOMS: atom_id res chain seq x y z
N MET A 1 -2.09 5.08 -110.49
CA MET A 1 -0.77 4.97 -109.82
C MET A 1 -0.76 5.81 -108.57
N GLY A 2 -0.93 5.21 -107.43
CA GLY A 2 -1.00 5.87 -106.11
C GLY A 2 -0.04 5.18 -105.14
N LYS A 3 1.03 5.85 -104.73
CA LYS A 3 2.01 5.36 -103.78
C LYS A 3 1.46 5.49 -102.36
N LYS A 4 1.22 4.37 -101.70
CA LYS A 4 0.98 4.34 -100.24
C LYS A 4 2.29 4.59 -99.49
N LYS A 5 2.34 5.68 -98.69
CA LYS A 5 3.40 5.92 -97.68
C LYS A 5 3.16 5.03 -96.50
N LYS A 6 4.13 4.17 -96.16
CA LYS A 6 4.18 3.46 -94.87
C LYS A 6 4.55 4.46 -93.76
N GLN A 7 3.66 4.65 -92.80
CA GLN A 7 4.01 5.30 -91.51
C GLN A 7 4.76 4.29 -90.66
N SER A 8 5.99 4.59 -90.31
CA SER A 8 6.79 3.87 -89.33
C SER A 8 6.30 4.25 -87.89
N GLY A 9 5.63 3.32 -87.21
CA GLY A 9 5.29 3.52 -85.86
C GLY A 9 6.56 3.53 -84.99
N LYS A 10 6.84 4.68 -84.39
CA LYS A 10 7.83 4.76 -83.29
C LYS A 10 7.24 4.07 -82.08
N ALA A 11 7.85 2.96 -81.61
CA ALA A 11 7.57 2.35 -80.37
C ALA A 11 7.84 3.34 -79.22
N ALA A 12 6.87 3.53 -78.34
CA ALA A 12 7.04 4.34 -77.12
C ALA A 12 8.14 3.73 -76.23
N PRO A 13 9.05 4.55 -75.71
CA PRO A 13 10.08 4.03 -74.80
C PRO A 13 9.43 3.38 -73.60
N ALA A 14 9.85 2.13 -73.27
CA ALA A 14 9.42 1.43 -72.08
C ALA A 14 9.67 2.32 -70.84
N ALA A 15 8.64 2.53 -70.03
CA ALA A 15 8.74 3.31 -68.83
C ALA A 15 9.78 2.65 -67.90
N VAL A 16 10.92 3.31 -67.75
CA VAL A 16 11.95 2.92 -66.75
C VAL A 16 11.27 3.00 -65.38
N LYS A 17 11.08 1.86 -64.77
CA LYS A 17 10.61 1.82 -63.38
C LYS A 17 11.55 2.68 -62.53
N ALA A 18 11.04 3.77 -61.99
CA ALA A 18 11.81 4.63 -61.09
C ALA A 18 12.42 3.77 -59.98
N ALA A 19 13.70 3.95 -59.71
CA ALA A 19 14.38 3.26 -58.61
C ALA A 19 13.61 3.48 -57.31
N PRO A 20 13.49 2.46 -56.46
CA PRO A 20 12.75 2.59 -55.22
C PRO A 20 13.32 3.72 -54.36
N ASP A 21 12.43 4.57 -53.83
CA ASP A 21 12.83 5.67 -52.95
C ASP A 21 13.21 5.10 -51.56
N TYR A 22 14.46 4.65 -51.45
CA TYR A 22 14.98 4.04 -50.20
C TYR A 22 14.83 4.98 -48.99
N LYS A 23 14.91 6.31 -49.18
CA LYS A 23 14.73 7.29 -48.10
C LYS A 23 13.32 7.22 -47.50
N LYS A 24 12.31 7.02 -48.34
CA LYS A 24 10.92 6.84 -47.91
C LYS A 24 10.76 5.58 -47.06
N TYR A 25 11.34 4.46 -47.49
CA TYR A 25 11.25 3.19 -46.73
C TYR A 25 12.02 3.27 -45.42
N ILE A 26 13.20 3.87 -45.41
CA ILE A 26 13.96 4.12 -44.16
C ILE A 26 13.13 4.97 -43.19
N GLY A 27 12.52 6.07 -43.69
CA GLY A 27 11.67 6.93 -42.85
C GLY A 27 10.45 6.19 -42.25
N LEU A 28 9.83 5.30 -43.03
CA LEU A 28 8.72 4.47 -42.52
C LEU A 28 9.15 3.51 -41.40
N CYS A 29 10.35 2.92 -41.50
CA CYS A 29 10.87 2.02 -40.46
C CYS A 29 11.36 2.78 -39.21
N LEU A 30 11.87 4.00 -39.39
CA LEU A 30 12.40 4.78 -38.27
C LEU A 30 11.32 5.23 -37.28
N ILE A 31 10.08 5.47 -37.74
CA ILE A 31 8.99 5.94 -36.88
C ILE A 31 8.68 4.92 -35.75
N PRO A 32 8.31 3.66 -36.06
CA PRO A 32 8.05 2.66 -35.01
C PRO A 32 9.32 2.32 -34.22
N LEU A 33 10.50 2.33 -34.88
CA LEU A 33 11.75 2.09 -34.16
C LEU A 33 12.04 3.19 -33.14
N ALA A 34 11.78 4.46 -33.45
CA ALA A 34 11.98 5.57 -32.52
C ALA A 34 11.07 5.45 -31.30
N PHE A 35 9.77 5.23 -31.52
CA PHE A 35 8.84 5.02 -30.40
C PHE A 35 9.22 3.79 -29.56
N PHE A 36 9.55 2.67 -30.19
CA PHE A 36 9.96 1.46 -29.48
C PHE A 36 11.29 1.64 -28.71
N ALA A 37 12.21 2.46 -29.24
CA ALA A 37 13.47 2.76 -28.55
C ALA A 37 13.27 3.51 -27.21
N VAL A 38 12.20 4.30 -27.07
CA VAL A 38 11.84 4.93 -25.78
C VAL A 38 11.50 3.86 -24.75
N GLU A 39 10.70 2.85 -25.13
CA GLU A 39 10.38 1.73 -24.22
C GLU A 39 11.63 0.91 -23.88
N VAL A 40 12.49 0.63 -24.87
CA VAL A 40 13.75 -0.11 -24.63
C VAL A 40 14.67 0.67 -23.68
N PHE A 41 14.72 1.99 -23.82
CA PHE A 41 15.47 2.85 -22.89
C PHE A 41 14.90 2.71 -21.47
N GLY A 42 13.58 2.85 -21.28
CA GLY A 42 12.93 2.59 -20.00
C GLY A 42 13.24 1.20 -19.46
N TRP A 43 13.12 0.16 -20.30
CA TRP A 43 13.35 -1.22 -19.90
C TRP A 43 14.79 -1.49 -19.42
N VAL A 44 15.79 -0.85 -20.00
CA VAL A 44 17.20 -1.01 -19.55
C VAL A 44 17.39 -0.57 -18.11
N PHE A 45 16.72 0.49 -17.66
CA PHE A 45 16.93 1.10 -16.35
C PHE A 45 15.86 0.70 -15.31
N LEU A 46 14.62 0.46 -15.72
CA LEU A 46 13.47 0.27 -14.82
C LEU A 46 13.07 -1.20 -14.61
N ARG A 47 13.61 -2.15 -15.39
CA ARG A 47 13.17 -3.56 -15.32
C ARG A 47 13.40 -4.25 -13.97
N GLY A 48 14.32 -3.73 -13.14
CA GLY A 48 14.71 -4.37 -11.88
C GLY A 48 15.24 -5.79 -12.06
N SER A 49 15.10 -6.63 -11.05
CA SER A 49 15.51 -8.05 -11.05
C SER A 49 14.48 -9.00 -11.71
N THR A 50 13.23 -8.56 -11.90
CA THR A 50 12.12 -9.41 -12.32
C THR A 50 12.04 -9.66 -13.83
N GLY A 51 12.65 -8.81 -14.65
CA GLY A 51 12.94 -9.00 -16.09
C GLY A 51 11.84 -9.58 -16.98
N THR A 52 10.55 -9.20 -16.76
CA THR A 52 9.46 -9.70 -17.61
C THR A 52 9.57 -9.17 -19.05
N LYS A 53 9.03 -9.91 -20.02
CA LYS A 53 9.00 -9.51 -21.44
C LYS A 53 7.87 -8.52 -21.76
N TRP A 54 6.90 -8.39 -20.86
CA TRP A 54 5.64 -7.69 -21.10
C TRP A 54 5.80 -6.21 -21.39
N PRO A 55 6.69 -5.45 -20.73
CA PRO A 55 6.98 -4.07 -21.11
C PRO A 55 7.31 -3.91 -22.57
N LEU A 56 8.16 -4.78 -23.11
CA LEU A 56 8.55 -4.73 -24.53
C LEU A 56 7.38 -5.10 -25.47
N VAL A 57 6.48 -5.99 -25.05
CA VAL A 57 5.28 -6.35 -25.83
C VAL A 57 4.33 -5.16 -25.89
N PHE A 58 4.00 -4.56 -24.75
CA PHE A 58 3.17 -3.34 -24.73
C PHE A 58 3.86 -2.18 -25.47
N GLY A 59 5.15 -1.98 -25.28
CA GLY A 59 5.94 -0.97 -25.98
C GLY A 59 5.87 -1.11 -27.49
N LEU A 60 5.91 -2.35 -28.01
CA LEU A 60 5.74 -2.62 -29.44
C LEU A 60 4.32 -2.26 -29.92
N LEU A 61 3.28 -2.63 -29.15
CA LEU A 61 1.89 -2.29 -29.49
C LEU A 61 1.69 -0.78 -29.51
N TRP A 62 2.19 -0.06 -28.52
CA TRP A 62 2.15 1.40 -28.48
C TRP A 62 2.94 2.04 -29.61
N ALA A 63 4.12 1.52 -29.95
CA ALA A 63 4.90 2.00 -31.10
C ALA A 63 4.14 1.85 -32.43
N VAL A 64 3.39 0.75 -32.60
CA VAL A 64 2.51 0.55 -33.77
C VAL A 64 1.35 1.56 -33.75
N MET A 65 0.68 1.74 -32.61
CA MET A 65 -0.44 2.68 -32.49
C MET A 65 -0.01 4.12 -32.75
N LEU A 66 1.07 4.59 -32.13
CA LEU A 66 1.60 5.94 -32.29
C LEU A 66 2.13 6.17 -33.73
N SER A 67 2.77 5.16 -34.32
CA SER A 67 3.19 5.22 -35.72
C SER A 67 1.99 5.35 -36.68
N GLY A 68 0.93 4.57 -36.41
CA GLY A 68 -0.32 4.69 -37.16
C GLY A 68 -0.90 6.10 -37.09
N ALA A 69 -0.98 6.66 -35.85
CA ALA A 69 -1.53 7.99 -35.62
C ALA A 69 -0.76 9.09 -36.44
N VAL A 70 0.58 9.08 -36.41
CA VAL A 70 1.37 10.09 -37.10
C VAL A 70 1.43 9.87 -38.62
N LEU A 71 1.32 8.64 -39.11
CA LEU A 71 1.30 8.30 -40.54
C LEU A 71 -0.10 8.43 -41.18
N GLY A 72 -1.14 8.37 -40.38
CA GLY A 72 -2.54 8.50 -40.79
C GLY A 72 -2.98 9.93 -41.15
N ILE A 73 -2.17 10.92 -40.88
CA ILE A 73 -2.44 12.34 -41.13
C ILE A 73 -1.52 12.91 -42.24
N PRO A 74 -1.81 14.11 -42.81
CA PRO A 74 -0.97 14.71 -43.82
C PRO A 74 0.49 14.84 -43.40
N ALA A 75 1.45 14.50 -44.29
CA ALA A 75 2.85 14.31 -43.95
C ALA A 75 3.52 15.50 -43.22
N LYS A 76 3.12 16.76 -43.51
CA LYS A 76 3.63 17.94 -42.78
C LYS A 76 3.16 17.93 -41.31
N ALA A 77 1.87 17.68 -41.10
CA ALA A 77 1.29 17.59 -39.77
C ALA A 77 1.84 16.37 -39.02
N GLY A 78 1.90 15.20 -39.68
CA GLY A 78 2.45 13.98 -39.09
C GLY A 78 3.89 14.13 -38.60
N ARG A 79 4.72 14.86 -39.36
CA ARG A 79 6.09 15.17 -38.95
C ARG A 79 6.16 16.05 -37.70
N ILE A 80 5.28 17.05 -37.60
CA ILE A 80 5.21 17.92 -36.42
C ILE A 80 4.70 17.13 -35.20
N VAL A 81 3.58 16.40 -35.36
CA VAL A 81 2.98 15.57 -34.32
C VAL A 81 3.96 14.50 -33.83
N PHE A 82 4.69 13.86 -34.78
CA PHE A 82 5.76 12.93 -34.36
C PHE A 82 6.79 13.62 -33.47
N GLY A 83 7.29 14.80 -33.89
CA GLY A 83 8.31 15.53 -33.11
C GLY A 83 7.85 15.87 -31.72
N LEU A 84 6.59 16.30 -31.56
CA LEU A 84 6.00 16.65 -30.26
C LEU A 84 5.75 15.42 -29.39
N VAL A 85 5.05 14.41 -29.92
CA VAL A 85 4.68 13.20 -29.15
C VAL A 85 5.94 12.40 -28.77
N TYR A 86 6.84 12.19 -29.73
CA TYR A 86 8.11 11.52 -29.47
C TYR A 86 8.95 12.28 -28.45
N GLY A 87 9.03 13.60 -28.56
CA GLY A 87 9.77 14.45 -27.64
C GLY A 87 9.22 14.34 -26.20
N LEU A 88 7.90 14.41 -26.03
CA LEU A 88 7.25 14.23 -24.72
C LEU A 88 7.51 12.85 -24.14
N CYS A 89 7.34 11.79 -24.92
CA CYS A 89 7.59 10.42 -24.47
C CYS A 89 9.07 10.20 -24.11
N ALA A 90 10.00 10.76 -24.87
CA ALA A 90 11.43 10.67 -24.57
C ALA A 90 11.80 11.44 -23.30
N ILE A 91 11.24 12.64 -23.09
CA ILE A 91 11.42 13.41 -21.85
C ILE A 91 10.87 12.62 -20.66
N TYR A 92 9.64 12.10 -20.77
CA TYR A 92 9.03 11.28 -19.72
C TYR A 92 9.93 10.09 -19.36
N ALA A 93 10.43 9.34 -20.37
CA ALA A 93 11.33 8.21 -20.12
C ALA A 93 12.64 8.63 -19.43
N VAL A 94 13.21 9.78 -19.80
CA VAL A 94 14.44 10.30 -19.19
C VAL A 94 14.19 10.71 -17.75
N VAL A 95 13.09 11.40 -17.47
CA VAL A 95 12.71 11.82 -16.11
C VAL A 95 12.47 10.60 -15.21
N GLU A 96 11.64 9.64 -15.65
CA GLU A 96 11.35 8.42 -14.88
C GLU A 96 12.58 7.58 -14.59
N THR A 97 13.45 7.38 -15.60
CA THR A 97 14.69 6.62 -15.39
C THR A 97 15.68 7.37 -14.50
N GLY A 98 15.72 8.69 -14.60
CA GLY A 98 16.54 9.54 -13.73
C GLY A 98 16.06 9.48 -12.27
N TYR A 99 14.77 9.63 -12.05
CA TYR A 99 14.14 9.53 -10.73
C TYR A 99 14.38 8.15 -10.12
N TYR A 100 14.16 7.09 -10.90
CA TYR A 100 14.41 5.71 -10.45
C TYR A 100 15.86 5.43 -10.07
N ILE A 101 16.84 6.03 -10.76
CA ILE A 101 18.26 5.85 -10.39
C ILE A 101 18.52 6.39 -8.98
N LEU A 102 17.89 7.49 -8.58
CA LEU A 102 18.04 8.12 -7.26
C LEU A 102 17.20 7.44 -6.19
N PHE A 103 15.89 7.36 -6.42
CA PHE A 103 14.90 7.04 -5.40
C PHE A 103 14.43 5.59 -5.44
N LYS A 104 14.80 4.82 -6.48
CA LYS A 104 14.34 3.44 -6.73
C LYS A 104 12.84 3.30 -6.94
N GLU A 105 12.16 4.39 -7.22
CA GLU A 105 10.73 4.50 -7.49
C GLU A 105 10.46 5.22 -8.80
N MET A 106 9.23 5.11 -9.30
CA MET A 106 8.72 5.89 -10.43
C MET A 106 7.65 6.86 -9.93
N MET A 107 7.52 7.99 -10.62
CA MET A 107 6.55 9.02 -10.28
C MET A 107 5.18 8.75 -10.90
N TRP A 108 4.13 9.26 -10.24
CA TRP A 108 2.86 9.52 -10.89
C TRP A 108 2.90 10.88 -11.62
N LEU A 109 2.04 11.07 -12.62
CA LEU A 109 1.94 12.39 -13.27
C LEU A 109 1.61 13.51 -12.29
N SER A 110 0.89 13.22 -11.22
CA SER A 110 0.59 14.16 -10.15
C SER A 110 1.84 14.70 -9.46
N ASP A 111 2.91 13.89 -9.37
CA ASP A 111 4.16 14.24 -8.68
C ASP A 111 4.95 15.33 -9.42
N PHE A 112 4.67 15.53 -10.71
CA PHE A 112 5.24 16.66 -11.48
C PHE A 112 4.86 18.04 -10.90
N ARG A 113 3.88 18.12 -10.01
CA ARG A 113 3.60 19.36 -9.25
C ARG A 113 4.78 19.79 -8.39
N TYR A 114 5.59 18.85 -7.93
CA TYR A 114 6.77 19.07 -7.08
C TYR A 114 8.08 19.16 -7.88
N ALA A 115 8.02 19.26 -9.21
CA ALA A 115 9.20 19.29 -10.08
C ALA A 115 10.15 20.47 -9.78
N SER A 116 9.69 21.55 -9.10
CA SER A 116 10.54 22.64 -8.65
C SER A 116 11.57 22.22 -7.61
N GLU A 117 11.25 21.22 -6.78
CA GLU A 117 12.17 20.66 -5.77
C GLU A 117 13.28 19.83 -6.41
N GLY A 118 13.04 19.32 -7.63
CA GLY A 118 14.02 18.59 -8.41
C GLY A 118 15.28 19.40 -8.79
N SER A 119 15.25 20.74 -8.68
CA SER A 119 16.39 21.60 -8.98
C SER A 119 17.60 21.34 -8.07
N ASP A 120 17.38 20.93 -6.84
CA ASP A 120 18.42 20.67 -5.84
C ASP A 120 19.24 19.41 -6.17
N TYR A 121 18.68 18.51 -6.99
CA TYR A 121 19.34 17.27 -7.42
C TYR A 121 20.10 17.38 -8.73
N PHE A 122 20.16 18.57 -9.36
CA PHE A 122 20.86 18.74 -10.65
C PHE A 122 22.35 18.37 -10.59
N SER A 123 23.01 18.63 -9.47
CA SER A 123 24.42 18.27 -9.28
C SER A 123 24.64 16.75 -9.26
N VAL A 124 23.62 16.00 -8.82
CA VAL A 124 23.67 14.53 -8.69
C VAL A 124 23.57 13.85 -10.07
N LEU A 125 22.90 14.51 -11.04
CA LEU A 125 22.80 13.98 -12.41
C LEU A 125 24.16 13.67 -13.03
N LEU A 126 25.20 14.43 -12.69
CA LEU A 126 26.57 14.20 -13.21
C LEU A 126 27.18 12.88 -12.71
N SER A 127 26.67 12.32 -11.62
CA SER A 127 27.11 11.02 -11.10
C SER A 127 26.44 9.82 -11.77
N TYR A 128 25.46 10.07 -12.65
CA TYR A 128 24.70 8.99 -13.29
C TYR A 128 25.56 8.15 -14.23
N PRO A 129 25.22 6.85 -14.41
CA PRO A 129 26.01 5.95 -15.24
C PRO A 129 26.16 6.46 -16.67
N ILE A 130 27.34 6.35 -17.25
CA ILE A 130 27.65 6.83 -18.61
C ILE A 130 26.68 6.25 -19.68
N HIS A 131 26.21 5.01 -19.51
CA HIS A 131 25.28 4.38 -20.44
C HIS A 131 23.89 5.01 -20.42
N TRP A 132 23.48 5.68 -19.33
CA TRP A 132 22.24 6.47 -19.29
C TRP A 132 22.36 7.69 -20.23
N TRP A 133 23.45 8.44 -20.16
CA TRP A 133 23.73 9.56 -21.05
C TRP A 133 23.83 9.14 -22.53
N LEU A 134 24.48 8.00 -22.78
CA LEU A 134 24.56 7.44 -24.13
C LEU A 134 23.18 7.06 -24.66
N GLY A 135 22.30 6.50 -23.82
CA GLY A 135 20.91 6.21 -24.17
C GLY A 135 20.14 7.46 -24.55
N ILE A 136 20.28 8.56 -23.82
CA ILE A 136 19.67 9.86 -24.17
C ILE A 136 20.15 10.35 -25.54
N LEU A 137 21.46 10.27 -25.81
CA LEU A 137 22.01 10.66 -27.12
C LEU A 137 21.44 9.80 -28.24
N VAL A 138 21.24 8.51 -28.03
CA VAL A 138 20.59 7.61 -28.98
C VAL A 138 19.14 8.04 -29.25
N LEU A 139 18.36 8.34 -28.19
CA LEU A 139 16.98 8.84 -28.35
C LEU A 139 16.94 10.15 -29.16
N ILE A 140 17.80 11.12 -28.84
CA ILE A 140 17.89 12.38 -29.58
C ILE A 140 18.26 12.11 -31.03
N GLY A 141 19.26 11.27 -31.27
CA GLY A 141 19.71 10.92 -32.64
C GLY A 141 18.59 10.28 -33.46
N LEU A 142 17.86 9.33 -32.91
CA LEU A 142 16.72 8.67 -33.55
C LEU A 142 15.58 9.66 -33.82
N GLY A 143 15.25 10.54 -32.91
CA GLY A 143 14.24 11.57 -33.08
C GLY A 143 14.59 12.51 -34.23
N VAL A 144 15.81 13.05 -34.25
CA VAL A 144 16.31 13.95 -35.31
C VAL A 144 16.35 13.23 -36.65
N ALA A 145 16.87 12.01 -36.73
CA ALA A 145 16.91 11.21 -37.96
C ALA A 145 15.50 10.96 -38.50
N THR A 146 14.56 10.60 -37.65
CA THR A 146 13.16 10.33 -38.02
C THR A 146 12.47 11.60 -38.54
N VAL A 147 12.64 12.74 -37.86
CA VAL A 147 12.09 14.02 -38.30
C VAL A 147 12.67 14.43 -39.65
N ARG A 148 13.99 14.23 -39.90
CA ARG A 148 14.66 14.56 -41.15
C ARG A 148 14.23 13.65 -42.32
N LEU A 149 14.07 12.36 -42.04
CA LEU A 149 13.73 11.32 -43.02
C LEU A 149 12.22 11.00 -43.04
N PHE A 150 11.40 11.79 -42.34
CA PHE A 150 9.96 11.57 -42.30
C PHE A 150 9.39 11.45 -43.73
N PRO A 151 8.55 10.43 -44.00
CA PRO A 151 8.04 10.15 -45.33
C PRO A 151 7.32 11.36 -45.93
N ARG A 152 7.74 11.76 -47.15
CA ARG A 152 7.12 12.84 -47.92
C ARG A 152 6.20 12.22 -48.96
N GLY A 153 4.98 12.71 -49.08
CA GLY A 153 4.04 12.22 -50.10
C GLY A 153 2.73 13.00 -50.08
N LYS A 154 1.94 12.82 -51.13
CA LYS A 154 0.56 13.33 -51.11
C LYS A 154 -0.25 12.52 -50.14
N TYR A 155 -1.09 13.20 -49.38
CA TYR A 155 -2.03 12.58 -48.42
C TYR A 155 -2.99 11.66 -49.18
N ASN A 156 -3.24 10.48 -48.59
CA ASN A 156 -4.21 9.53 -49.11
C ASN A 156 -5.07 9.04 -47.94
N TRP A 157 -6.38 9.29 -48.00
CA TRP A 157 -7.34 8.91 -46.96
C TRP A 157 -7.29 7.41 -46.62
N LYS A 158 -6.88 6.53 -47.56
CA LYS A 158 -6.67 5.10 -47.30
C LYS A 158 -5.59 4.85 -46.25
N GLN A 159 -4.61 5.75 -46.11
CA GLN A 159 -3.58 5.68 -45.08
C GLN A 159 -4.19 5.95 -43.71
N THR A 160 -5.12 6.91 -43.63
CA THR A 160 -5.86 7.18 -42.37
C THR A 160 -6.71 5.99 -41.96
N VAL A 161 -7.44 5.39 -42.90
CA VAL A 161 -8.23 4.19 -42.64
C VAL A 161 -7.33 3.03 -42.15
N ALA A 162 -6.21 2.79 -42.84
CA ALA A 162 -5.26 1.77 -42.41
C ALA A 162 -4.68 2.05 -41.01
N ALA A 163 -4.39 3.31 -40.70
CA ALA A 163 -3.91 3.75 -39.41
C ALA A 163 -4.96 3.50 -38.28
N ILE A 164 -6.22 3.84 -38.55
CA ILE A 164 -7.35 3.59 -37.61
C ILE A 164 -7.50 2.10 -37.38
N VAL A 165 -7.46 1.28 -38.42
CA VAL A 165 -7.58 -0.18 -38.30
C VAL A 165 -6.41 -0.75 -37.48
N LEU A 166 -5.16 -0.33 -37.80
CA LEU A 166 -3.99 -0.76 -37.01
C LEU A 166 -4.08 -0.34 -35.55
N PHE A 167 -4.51 0.90 -35.32
CA PHE A 167 -4.71 1.41 -33.96
C PHE A 167 -5.76 0.59 -33.21
N ALA A 168 -6.90 0.32 -33.83
CA ALA A 168 -7.97 -0.47 -33.23
C ALA A 168 -7.55 -1.92 -32.96
N LEU A 169 -6.81 -2.55 -33.88
CA LEU A 169 -6.32 -3.92 -33.70
C LEU A 169 -5.27 -4.01 -32.60
N ALA A 170 -4.28 -3.12 -32.60
CA ALA A 170 -3.23 -3.08 -31.59
C ALA A 170 -3.79 -2.70 -30.22
N GLY A 171 -4.71 -1.72 -30.15
CA GLY A 171 -5.39 -1.31 -28.94
C GLY A 171 -6.29 -2.40 -28.37
N ASN A 172 -7.08 -3.09 -29.21
CA ASN A 172 -7.88 -4.23 -28.76
C ASN A 172 -7.02 -5.39 -28.23
N TYR A 173 -5.87 -5.64 -28.87
CA TYR A 173 -4.95 -6.66 -28.39
C TYR A 173 -4.29 -6.24 -27.06
N ALA A 174 -3.86 -4.99 -26.93
CA ALA A 174 -3.32 -4.46 -25.68
C ALA A 174 -4.36 -4.50 -24.52
N TYR A 175 -5.63 -4.23 -24.83
CA TYR A 175 -6.73 -4.32 -23.86
C TYR A 175 -7.00 -5.75 -23.40
N ARG A 176 -6.98 -6.74 -24.31
CA ARG A 176 -7.24 -8.15 -23.99
C ARG A 176 -6.07 -8.87 -23.33
N LEU A 177 -4.85 -8.44 -23.62
CA LEU A 177 -3.63 -9.13 -23.21
C LEU A 177 -3.55 -9.41 -21.69
N PRO A 178 -3.91 -8.47 -20.78
CA PRO A 178 -3.93 -8.74 -19.36
C PRO A 178 -4.91 -9.86 -18.98
N TYR A 179 -6.13 -9.83 -19.51
CA TYR A 179 -7.14 -10.88 -19.27
C TYR A 179 -6.67 -12.25 -19.76
N ASP A 180 -6.05 -12.30 -20.94
CA ASP A 180 -5.65 -13.56 -21.57
C ASP A 180 -4.38 -14.15 -20.96
N GLN A 181 -3.49 -13.32 -20.42
CA GLN A 181 -2.14 -13.75 -20.02
C GLN A 181 -1.90 -13.63 -18.52
N PHE A 182 -2.43 -12.61 -17.84
CA PHE A 182 -2.13 -12.36 -16.44
C PHE A 182 -3.08 -13.14 -15.51
N SER A 183 -4.36 -13.28 -15.88
CA SER A 183 -5.32 -14.10 -15.13
C SER A 183 -4.98 -15.59 -15.10
N GLN A 184 -4.11 -16.04 -16.00
CA GLN A 184 -3.63 -17.42 -16.05
C GLN A 184 -2.36 -17.65 -15.23
N ASP A 185 -1.69 -16.59 -14.79
CA ASP A 185 -0.51 -16.66 -13.93
C ASP A 185 -0.92 -16.97 -12.47
N LYS A 186 -1.70 -18.03 -12.35
CA LYS A 186 -2.05 -18.68 -11.09
C LYS A 186 -0.85 -19.47 -10.60
N ASP A 187 0.24 -18.77 -10.30
CA ASP A 187 1.35 -19.43 -9.63
C ASP A 187 0.86 -19.79 -8.22
N VAL A 188 0.40 -21.05 -8.12
CA VAL A 188 -0.24 -21.66 -6.95
C VAL A 188 0.62 -21.51 -5.69
N LYS A 189 1.93 -21.28 -5.86
CA LYS A 189 2.87 -21.05 -4.78
C LYS A 189 2.59 -19.74 -4.03
N TYR A 190 2.10 -18.71 -4.72
CA TYR A 190 1.78 -17.41 -4.14
C TYR A 190 0.28 -17.22 -3.82
N ALA A 191 -0.58 -18.08 -4.37
CA ALA A 191 -2.03 -17.98 -4.20
C ALA A 191 -2.56 -18.23 -2.76
N ARG A 192 -1.69 -18.65 -1.84
CA ARG A 192 -2.05 -18.93 -0.44
C ARG A 192 -1.79 -17.76 0.52
N SER A 193 -1.10 -16.71 0.08
CA SER A 193 -0.91 -15.48 0.86
C SER A 193 -1.35 -14.29 0.04
N ASP A 194 -1.94 -13.28 0.69
CA ASP A 194 -2.35 -12.06 -0.01
C ASP A 194 -1.15 -11.28 -0.52
N TYR A 195 -0.01 -11.34 0.17
CA TYR A 195 1.27 -10.86 -0.34
C TYR A 195 1.63 -11.53 -1.68
N GLY A 196 1.42 -12.84 -1.81
CA GLY A 196 1.63 -13.55 -3.06
C GLY A 196 0.67 -13.11 -4.16
N ARG A 197 -0.60 -12.86 -3.83
CA ARG A 197 -1.58 -12.32 -4.80
C ARG A 197 -1.19 -10.91 -5.28
N MET A 198 -0.70 -10.04 -4.39
CA MET A 198 -0.19 -8.72 -4.76
C MET A 198 1.04 -8.77 -5.67
N GLN A 199 1.80 -9.86 -5.63
CA GLN A 199 2.92 -10.11 -6.55
C GLN A 199 2.48 -10.64 -7.91
N SER A 200 1.21 -11.00 -8.10
CA SER A 200 0.70 -11.49 -9.38
C SER A 200 0.75 -10.40 -10.45
N LEU A 201 0.90 -10.81 -11.71
CA LEU A 201 0.89 -9.89 -12.84
C LEU A 201 -0.48 -9.21 -12.99
N GLU A 202 -1.57 -9.93 -12.68
CA GLU A 202 -2.93 -9.42 -12.71
C GLU A 202 -3.10 -8.28 -11.70
N ALA A 203 -2.78 -8.52 -10.44
CA ALA A 203 -2.87 -7.50 -9.40
C ALA A 203 -1.99 -6.28 -9.69
N ALA A 204 -0.76 -6.49 -10.12
CA ALA A 204 0.15 -5.41 -10.48
C ALA A 204 -0.34 -4.59 -11.67
N TYR A 205 -1.14 -5.19 -12.56
CA TYR A 205 -1.73 -4.48 -13.70
C TYR A 205 -3.04 -3.78 -13.35
N GLU A 206 -3.91 -4.41 -12.58
CA GLU A 206 -5.24 -3.86 -12.25
C GLU A 206 -5.16 -2.77 -11.19
N ASN A 207 -4.35 -2.98 -10.18
CA ASN A 207 -4.22 -2.08 -9.04
C ASN A 207 -3.06 -1.10 -9.26
N LEU A 208 -3.35 0.19 -9.22
CA LEU A 208 -2.39 1.27 -9.47
C LEU A 208 -1.58 1.62 -8.21
N PHE A 209 -1.24 0.64 -7.38
CA PHE A 209 -0.62 0.87 -6.09
C PHE A 209 0.86 1.25 -6.14
N ASN A 210 1.58 0.79 -7.17
CA ASN A 210 3.01 1.09 -7.31
C ASN A 210 3.37 1.24 -8.79
N THR A 211 3.76 2.44 -9.17
CA THR A 211 4.11 2.79 -10.56
C THR A 211 5.22 1.94 -11.12
N HIS A 212 6.26 1.67 -10.32
CA HIS A 212 7.38 0.84 -10.78
C HIS A 212 6.95 -0.62 -11.01
N ARG A 213 6.09 -1.16 -10.14
CA ARG A 213 5.56 -2.50 -10.32
C ARG A 213 4.63 -2.60 -11.54
N LEU A 214 3.77 -1.61 -11.74
CA LEU A 214 2.94 -1.48 -12.93
C LEU A 214 3.80 -1.43 -14.20
N TYR A 215 4.88 -0.62 -14.18
CA TYR A 215 5.84 -0.57 -15.27
C TYR A 215 6.45 -1.95 -15.57
N GLN A 216 6.89 -2.69 -14.56
CA GLN A 216 7.47 -4.03 -14.74
C GLN A 216 6.53 -5.00 -15.45
N VAL A 217 5.22 -4.77 -15.35
CA VAL A 217 4.19 -5.62 -15.98
C VAL A 217 3.81 -5.12 -17.36
N CYS A 218 3.65 -3.81 -17.58
CA CYS A 218 3.05 -3.32 -18.82
C CYS A 218 3.88 -2.24 -19.58
N GLY A 219 5.03 -1.82 -19.02
CA GLY A 219 5.94 -0.87 -19.69
C GLY A 219 5.51 0.58 -19.59
N LEU A 220 6.37 1.46 -20.09
CA LEU A 220 6.31 2.90 -19.88
C LEU A 220 5.03 3.55 -20.44
N TYR A 221 4.69 3.24 -21.68
CA TYR A 221 3.53 3.83 -22.33
C TYR A 221 2.22 3.39 -21.70
N GLN A 222 2.12 2.11 -21.35
CA GLN A 222 0.90 1.58 -20.76
C GLN A 222 0.72 2.07 -19.32
N THR A 223 1.80 2.19 -18.55
CA THR A 223 1.80 2.81 -17.23
C THR A 223 1.30 4.24 -17.29
N LEU A 224 1.89 5.06 -18.16
CA LEU A 224 1.46 6.44 -18.39
C LEU A 224 -0.02 6.54 -18.79
N TRP A 225 -0.47 5.65 -19.69
CA TRP A 225 -1.88 5.64 -20.09
C TRP A 225 -2.82 5.27 -18.96
N LYS A 226 -2.47 4.27 -18.16
CA LYS A 226 -3.28 3.86 -17.00
C LYS A 226 -3.35 4.95 -15.94
N ASP A 227 -2.23 5.62 -15.67
CA ASP A 227 -2.18 6.77 -14.78
C ASP A 227 -3.09 7.91 -15.27
N ILE A 228 -2.95 8.32 -16.54
CA ILE A 228 -3.81 9.34 -17.16
C ILE A 228 -5.29 8.93 -17.09
N TYR A 229 -5.59 7.69 -17.42
CA TYR A 229 -6.98 7.22 -17.45
C TYR A 229 -7.59 7.23 -16.03
N ALA A 230 -6.93 6.60 -15.08
CA ALA A 230 -7.46 6.44 -13.73
C ALA A 230 -7.61 7.77 -12.97
N HIS A 231 -6.61 8.64 -13.06
CA HIS A 231 -6.60 9.85 -12.25
C HIS A 231 -7.15 11.10 -12.97
N ASN A 232 -7.24 11.10 -14.31
CA ASN A 232 -7.64 12.28 -15.05
C ASN A 232 -8.86 12.08 -15.97
N ILE A 233 -9.15 10.86 -16.41
CA ILE A 233 -10.25 10.60 -17.34
C ILE A 233 -11.43 9.92 -16.63
N TYR A 234 -11.18 8.81 -15.92
CA TYR A 234 -12.24 8.05 -15.27
C TYR A 234 -13.05 8.89 -14.27
N PRO A 235 -12.44 9.74 -13.41
CA PRO A 235 -13.17 10.61 -12.50
C PRO A 235 -14.12 11.61 -13.18
N LEU A 236 -13.92 11.87 -14.47
CA LEU A 236 -14.79 12.76 -15.26
C LEU A 236 -15.94 12.02 -15.94
N THR A 237 -16.02 10.71 -15.82
CA THR A 237 -17.10 9.93 -16.45
C THR A 237 -18.41 10.03 -15.68
N PRO A 238 -19.57 10.06 -16.36
CA PRO A 238 -20.85 10.05 -15.67
C PRO A 238 -21.07 8.81 -14.78
N ALA A 239 -20.49 7.67 -15.13
CA ALA A 239 -20.59 6.44 -14.36
C ALA A 239 -19.90 6.61 -13.00
N TYR A 240 -18.64 7.08 -13.00
CA TYR A 240 -17.91 7.36 -11.77
C TYR A 240 -18.67 8.32 -10.86
N LEU A 241 -19.12 9.46 -11.40
CA LEU A 241 -19.84 10.48 -10.61
C LEU A 241 -21.13 9.95 -10.02
N GLN A 242 -21.89 9.13 -10.77
CA GLN A 242 -23.15 8.54 -10.30
C GLN A 242 -22.91 7.50 -9.20
N GLU A 243 -21.91 6.63 -9.36
CA GLU A 243 -21.55 5.59 -8.40
C GLU A 243 -21.05 6.21 -7.09
N HIS A 244 -20.18 7.19 -7.18
CA HIS A 244 -19.62 7.89 -6.02
C HIS A 244 -20.70 8.69 -5.27
N GLU A 245 -21.56 9.41 -5.97
CA GLU A 245 -22.65 10.17 -5.34
C GLU A 245 -23.64 9.25 -4.62
N ALA A 246 -24.03 8.15 -5.23
CA ALA A 246 -24.91 7.16 -4.60
C ALA A 246 -24.26 6.54 -3.35
N GLY A 247 -22.99 6.18 -3.43
CA GLY A 247 -22.22 5.65 -2.30
C GLY A 247 -22.11 6.65 -1.16
N ARG A 248 -21.82 7.92 -1.45
CA ARG A 248 -21.78 8.98 -0.43
C ARG A 248 -23.12 9.16 0.28
N GLN A 249 -24.24 9.22 -0.46
CA GLN A 249 -25.59 9.32 0.11
C GLN A 249 -25.92 8.13 1.03
N GLU A 250 -25.47 6.94 0.69
CA GLU A 250 -25.67 5.75 1.49
C GLU A 250 -24.85 5.78 2.79
N ILE A 251 -23.60 6.23 2.74
CA ILE A 251 -22.75 6.43 3.92
C ILE A 251 -23.36 7.51 4.82
N ASP A 252 -23.79 8.64 4.24
CA ASP A 252 -24.46 9.74 4.97
C ASP A 252 -25.70 9.24 5.72
N ALA A 253 -26.53 8.40 5.07
CA ALA A 253 -27.69 7.80 5.70
C ALA A 253 -27.32 6.86 6.85
N CYS A 254 -26.27 6.06 6.69
CA CYS A 254 -25.76 5.18 7.75
C CYS A 254 -25.26 6.01 8.95
N PHE A 255 -24.45 7.02 8.73
CA PHE A 255 -23.92 7.87 9.81
C PHE A 255 -25.02 8.74 10.47
N ALA A 256 -26.02 9.19 9.72
CA ALA A 256 -27.16 9.89 10.28
C ALA A 256 -28.05 9.03 11.19
N ALA A 257 -28.06 7.71 10.96
CA ALA A 257 -28.76 6.76 11.81
C ALA A 257 -27.98 6.33 13.05
N LYS A 258 -26.66 6.59 13.08
CA LYS A 258 -25.79 6.27 14.22
C LYS A 258 -25.92 7.32 15.31
N ASP A 259 -25.86 6.88 16.57
CA ASP A 259 -25.79 7.78 17.70
C ASP A 259 -24.53 8.69 17.61
N LYS A 260 -24.74 9.99 17.80
CA LYS A 260 -23.63 10.93 17.85
C LYS A 260 -22.75 10.68 19.08
N PRO A 261 -21.42 10.83 18.98
CA PRO A 261 -20.55 10.78 20.13
C PRO A 261 -21.03 11.74 21.23
N GLN A 262 -20.93 11.34 22.47
CA GLN A 262 -21.25 12.17 23.65
C GLN A 262 -20.06 12.19 24.59
N GLU A 263 -19.86 13.34 25.24
CA GLU A 263 -18.91 13.43 26.32
C GLU A 263 -19.28 12.47 27.46
N ASN A 264 -18.28 11.85 28.07
CA ASN A 264 -18.40 10.97 29.21
C ASN A 264 -17.29 11.30 30.23
N GLU A 265 -17.23 10.54 31.32
CA GLU A 265 -16.24 10.78 32.39
C GLU A 265 -14.78 10.64 31.94
N MET A 266 -14.54 9.98 30.80
CA MET A 266 -13.21 9.77 30.23
C MET A 266 -12.82 10.85 29.21
N THR A 267 -13.73 11.74 28.84
CA THR A 267 -13.48 12.78 27.81
C THR A 267 -12.37 13.72 28.23
N GLY A 268 -11.29 13.75 27.48
CA GLY A 268 -10.19 14.69 27.66
C GLY A 268 -9.27 14.42 28.85
N ILE A 269 -9.36 13.27 29.51
CA ILE A 269 -8.47 12.94 30.67
C ILE A 269 -6.99 12.86 30.29
N LEU A 270 -6.67 12.65 28.99
CA LEU A 270 -5.31 12.58 28.44
C LEU A 270 -4.98 13.78 27.53
N LYS A 271 -5.75 14.87 27.69
CA LYS A 271 -5.56 16.06 26.84
C LYS A 271 -4.15 16.61 26.96
N ASP A 272 -3.63 17.05 25.81
CA ASP A 272 -2.32 17.70 25.65
C ASP A 272 -1.08 16.82 25.91
N LYS A 273 -1.24 15.53 26.22
CA LYS A 273 -0.11 14.61 26.39
C LYS A 273 0.52 14.24 25.05
N ASN A 274 1.80 13.91 25.04
CA ASN A 274 2.45 13.21 23.94
C ASN A 274 1.84 11.84 23.77
N VAL A 275 1.66 11.40 22.52
CA VAL A 275 1.03 10.12 22.20
C VAL A 275 2.07 9.18 21.61
N ILE A 276 2.23 8.02 22.20
CA ILE A 276 3.00 6.90 21.65
C ILE A 276 2.03 5.76 21.40
N MET A 277 1.82 5.40 20.16
CA MET A 277 1.06 4.21 19.79
C MET A 277 2.01 3.12 19.33
N VAL A 278 1.92 1.93 19.91
CA VAL A 278 2.79 0.80 19.60
C VAL A 278 1.95 -0.34 19.03
N LEU A 279 2.17 -0.63 17.76
CA LEU A 279 1.66 -1.82 17.09
C LEU A 279 2.60 -2.98 17.38
N MET A 280 2.19 -3.84 18.30
CA MET A 280 2.97 -5.00 18.76
C MET A 280 2.80 -6.15 17.77
N GLU A 281 3.87 -6.53 17.08
CA GLU A 281 3.88 -7.66 16.16
C GLU A 281 3.54 -8.97 16.88
N SER A 282 2.49 -9.66 16.45
CA SER A 282 2.14 -11.05 16.84
C SER A 282 2.06 -11.32 18.36
N MET A 283 1.69 -10.34 19.18
CA MET A 283 1.56 -10.54 20.64
C MET A 283 0.19 -11.11 20.98
N ASP A 284 0.18 -12.22 21.72
CA ASP A 284 -1.03 -12.87 22.21
C ASP A 284 -1.14 -12.84 23.74
N ASP A 285 -2.37 -12.91 24.29
CA ASP A 285 -2.63 -12.97 25.72
C ASP A 285 -1.84 -14.09 26.44
N TRP A 286 -1.68 -15.27 25.81
CA TRP A 286 -0.97 -16.40 26.38
C TRP A 286 0.55 -16.19 26.53
N MET A 287 1.11 -15.19 25.84
CA MET A 287 2.52 -14.81 25.95
C MET A 287 2.79 -13.87 27.12
N LEU A 288 1.75 -13.21 27.66
CA LEU A 288 1.87 -12.31 28.78
C LEU A 288 2.12 -13.12 30.08
N GLY A 289 3.03 -12.63 30.94
CA GLY A 289 3.33 -13.28 32.20
C GLY A 289 4.78 -13.08 32.67
N GLU A 290 5.45 -14.15 33.06
CA GLU A 290 6.80 -14.10 33.63
C GLU A 290 7.84 -13.39 32.75
N TYR A 291 7.72 -13.51 31.45
CA TYR A 291 8.71 -12.96 30.48
C TYR A 291 8.33 -11.60 29.92
N THR A 292 7.18 -11.07 30.32
CA THR A 292 6.68 -9.75 29.88
C THR A 292 6.29 -8.85 31.06
N PRO A 293 7.18 -8.66 32.06
CA PRO A 293 6.82 -7.93 33.29
C PRO A 293 6.47 -6.47 33.04
N THR A 294 7.06 -5.83 32.03
CA THR A 294 6.79 -4.43 31.70
C THR A 294 5.40 -4.27 31.10
N LEU A 295 5.04 -5.10 30.13
CA LEU A 295 3.71 -5.11 29.51
C LEU A 295 2.63 -5.42 30.56
N ASN A 296 2.83 -6.43 31.40
CA ASN A 296 1.90 -6.73 32.51
C ASN A 296 1.68 -5.52 33.42
N ARG A 297 2.76 -4.82 33.80
CA ARG A 297 2.65 -3.62 34.62
C ARG A 297 1.86 -2.52 33.92
N LEU A 298 2.15 -2.24 32.64
CA LEU A 298 1.42 -1.21 31.89
C LEU A 298 -0.08 -1.51 31.76
N MET A 299 -0.44 -2.79 31.58
CA MET A 299 -1.84 -3.22 31.53
C MET A 299 -2.51 -3.15 32.91
N ASP A 300 -1.80 -3.56 33.96
CA ASP A 300 -2.35 -3.57 35.35
C ASP A 300 -2.46 -2.15 35.93
N GLU A 301 -1.61 -1.21 35.55
CA GLU A 301 -1.63 0.19 36.01
C GLU A 301 -2.45 1.12 35.10
N GLY A 302 -2.79 0.70 33.87
CA GLY A 302 -3.51 1.48 32.88
C GLY A 302 -4.97 1.04 32.65
N ILE A 303 -5.49 1.36 31.50
CA ILE A 303 -6.77 0.84 30.97
C ILE A 303 -6.46 -0.42 30.18
N ASP A 304 -6.95 -1.56 30.65
CA ASP A 304 -6.82 -2.87 30.01
C ASP A 304 -8.15 -3.25 29.36
N PHE A 305 -8.16 -3.42 28.03
CA PHE A 305 -9.32 -3.84 27.26
C PHE A 305 -9.35 -5.38 27.17
N THR A 306 -9.96 -6.03 28.15
CA THR A 306 -9.91 -7.49 28.35
C THR A 306 -10.56 -8.32 27.24
N ARG A 307 -11.38 -7.68 26.36
CA ARG A 307 -12.08 -8.31 25.24
C ARG A 307 -11.90 -7.50 23.95
N PHE A 308 -10.66 -7.11 23.68
CA PHE A 308 -10.29 -6.48 22.44
C PHE A 308 -9.91 -7.53 21.38
N TYR A 309 -10.35 -7.32 20.15
CA TYR A 309 -10.10 -8.23 19.04
C TYR A 309 -9.48 -7.49 17.86
N THR A 310 -8.50 -8.12 17.22
CA THR A 310 -7.88 -7.65 15.99
C THR A 310 -8.26 -8.57 14.81
N PRO A 311 -9.47 -8.42 14.25
CA PRO A 311 -9.93 -9.29 13.18
C PRO A 311 -9.02 -9.16 11.97
N GLY A 312 -8.54 -10.29 11.47
CA GLY A 312 -7.75 -10.33 10.24
C GLY A 312 -8.61 -10.07 9.02
N TYR A 313 -8.90 -8.81 8.71
CA TYR A 313 -9.79 -8.40 7.63
C TYR A 313 -9.31 -8.72 6.20
N GLY A 314 -8.20 -9.35 6.03
CA GLY A 314 -7.62 -9.70 4.75
C GLY A 314 -6.21 -10.23 4.96
N GLY A 315 -5.45 -10.41 3.92
CA GLY A 315 -4.16 -11.05 4.05
C GLY A 315 -3.00 -10.15 4.41
N ILE A 316 -3.21 -8.84 4.64
CA ILE A 316 -2.15 -7.90 5.02
C ILE A 316 -2.37 -7.50 6.48
N ARG A 317 -2.31 -8.49 7.35
CA ARG A 317 -2.77 -8.38 8.73
C ARG A 317 -2.13 -7.22 9.48
N THR A 318 -0.80 -7.14 9.55
CA THR A 318 -0.08 -6.04 10.23
C THR A 318 -0.48 -4.68 9.68
N PHE A 319 -0.39 -4.50 8.36
CA PHE A 319 -0.73 -3.22 7.74
C PHE A 319 -2.21 -2.88 7.89
N ASN A 320 -3.10 -3.87 7.88
CA ASN A 320 -4.53 -3.63 8.05
C ASN A 320 -4.88 -3.11 9.45
N THR A 321 -4.25 -3.66 10.49
CA THR A 321 -4.43 -3.16 11.87
C THR A 321 -3.80 -1.78 12.04
N GLU A 322 -2.61 -1.55 11.47
CA GLU A 322 -1.97 -0.22 11.36
C GLU A 322 -2.93 0.80 10.72
N PHE A 323 -3.47 0.48 9.56
CA PHE A 323 -4.40 1.33 8.83
C PHE A 323 -5.70 1.57 9.62
N CYS A 324 -6.30 0.50 10.17
CA CYS A 324 -7.56 0.60 10.90
C CYS A 324 -7.43 1.41 12.19
N SER A 325 -6.36 1.23 12.96
CA SER A 325 -6.12 1.99 14.20
C SER A 325 -5.90 3.49 13.96
N ASN A 326 -5.41 3.84 12.77
CA ASN A 326 -5.20 5.23 12.36
C ASN A 326 -6.45 5.88 11.75
N THR A 327 -7.22 5.15 10.94
CA THR A 327 -8.28 5.73 10.09
C THR A 327 -9.70 5.36 10.52
N GLY A 328 -9.85 4.35 11.37
CA GLY A 328 -11.14 3.74 11.73
C GLY A 328 -11.77 2.91 10.61
N SER A 329 -11.09 2.75 9.47
CA SER A 329 -11.50 1.91 8.35
C SER A 329 -10.55 0.75 8.17
N PHE A 330 -11.00 -0.37 7.60
CA PHE A 330 -10.17 -1.54 7.37
C PHE A 330 -10.24 -2.00 5.91
N LEU A 331 -9.19 -2.68 5.46
CA LEU A 331 -9.09 -3.21 4.12
C LEU A 331 -9.74 -4.60 4.07
N SER A 332 -10.84 -4.72 3.35
CA SER A 332 -11.54 -5.98 3.25
C SER A 332 -10.87 -6.95 2.27
N SER A 333 -11.15 -8.26 2.43
CA SER A 333 -10.59 -9.30 1.55
C SER A 333 -11.19 -9.33 0.14
N GLN A 334 -12.27 -8.60 -0.12
CA GLN A 334 -12.93 -8.58 -1.42
C GLN A 334 -12.36 -7.47 -2.30
N GLY A 335 -11.35 -7.81 -3.08
CA GLY A 335 -10.79 -6.93 -4.11
C GLY A 335 -9.91 -5.79 -3.60
N GLY A 336 -9.87 -5.55 -2.31
CA GLY A 336 -9.04 -4.52 -1.75
C GLY A 336 -7.60 -4.99 -1.60
N TYR A 337 -6.79 -4.69 -2.56
CA TYR A 337 -5.39 -4.56 -2.26
C TYR A 337 -5.24 -3.27 -1.47
N ALA A 338 -4.48 -3.31 -0.36
CA ALA A 338 -4.21 -2.13 0.47
C ALA A 338 -3.90 -0.88 -0.37
N PHE A 339 -3.32 -1.10 -1.51
CA PHE A 339 -2.76 -0.09 -2.39
C PHE A 339 -3.76 0.56 -3.35
N ASP A 340 -4.97 0.01 -3.52
CA ASP A 340 -6.01 0.64 -4.33
C ASP A 340 -6.45 1.98 -3.72
N TYR A 341 -6.31 2.10 -2.41
CA TYR A 341 -6.76 3.24 -1.63
C TYR A 341 -5.64 4.22 -1.22
N ILE A 342 -4.42 4.02 -1.73
CA ILE A 342 -3.25 4.85 -1.36
C ILE A 342 -3.42 6.33 -1.74
N THR A 343 -4.27 6.62 -2.70
CA THR A 343 -4.54 7.99 -3.16
C THR A 343 -5.75 8.62 -2.50
N ASN A 344 -6.40 7.92 -1.58
CA ASN A 344 -7.52 8.46 -0.83
C ASN A 344 -7.06 9.52 0.17
N ASP A 345 -8.00 10.37 0.55
CA ASP A 345 -7.80 11.39 1.58
C ASP A 345 -8.20 10.83 2.95
N TYR A 346 -7.31 10.89 3.93
CA TYR A 346 -7.52 10.36 5.28
C TYR A 346 -7.53 11.46 6.35
N ARG A 347 -8.20 12.57 6.08
CA ARG A 347 -8.33 13.71 7.04
C ARG A 347 -8.93 13.31 8.38
N GLN A 348 -9.71 12.23 8.41
CA GLN A 348 -10.30 11.68 9.63
C GLN A 348 -9.30 10.87 10.47
N SER A 349 -8.08 10.66 10.00
CA SER A 349 -7.06 9.86 10.70
C SER A 349 -6.60 10.52 12.00
N LEU A 350 -6.04 9.69 12.90
CA LEU A 350 -5.48 10.17 14.15
C LEU A 350 -4.38 11.22 13.93
N ALA A 351 -3.46 10.97 12.98
CA ALA A 351 -2.36 11.88 12.72
C ALA A 351 -2.84 13.21 12.16
N SER A 352 -3.77 13.22 11.18
CA SER A 352 -4.33 14.45 10.61
C SER A 352 -5.07 15.28 11.65
N LEU A 353 -5.88 14.67 12.50
CA LEU A 353 -6.60 15.40 13.55
C LEU A 353 -5.69 15.93 14.64
N LEU A 354 -4.62 15.22 14.99
CA LEU A 354 -3.63 15.69 15.95
C LEU A 354 -2.73 16.78 15.37
N GLU A 355 -2.42 16.76 14.07
CA GLU A 355 -1.73 17.87 13.40
C GLU A 355 -2.50 19.18 13.54
N GLU A 356 -3.84 19.17 13.39
CA GLU A 356 -4.70 20.34 13.63
C GLU A 356 -4.62 20.86 15.08
N GLN A 357 -4.24 19.99 16.03
CA GLN A 357 -3.99 20.34 17.44
C GLN A 357 -2.53 20.72 17.72
N GLY A 358 -1.70 20.84 16.69
CA GLY A 358 -0.30 21.24 16.77
C GLY A 358 0.67 20.10 17.15
N TYR A 359 0.28 18.86 16.93
CA TYR A 359 1.19 17.71 17.09
C TYR A 359 2.02 17.51 15.82
N SER A 360 3.29 17.14 15.99
CA SER A 360 4.12 16.56 14.96
C SER A 360 3.94 15.03 14.97
N ALA A 361 3.53 14.44 13.88
CA ALA A 361 3.25 13.01 13.77
C ALA A 361 4.32 12.27 12.95
N LYS A 362 4.92 11.22 13.50
CA LYS A 362 5.90 10.37 12.80
C LYS A 362 5.63 8.89 13.05
N GLU A 363 5.87 8.10 12.02
CA GLU A 363 5.80 6.65 12.05
C GLU A 363 7.20 6.06 12.06
N PHE A 364 7.44 5.02 12.88
CA PHE A 364 8.75 4.44 13.15
C PHE A 364 8.74 2.93 12.89
N HIS A 365 9.60 2.47 11.99
CA HIS A 365 9.73 1.04 11.70
C HIS A 365 11.11 0.71 11.12
N TYR A 366 11.51 -0.56 11.25
CA TYR A 366 12.76 -1.05 10.66
C TYR A 366 12.70 -1.22 9.14
N ASN A 367 11.50 -1.42 8.59
CA ASN A 367 11.28 -1.83 7.21
C ASN A 367 11.42 -0.67 6.23
N ASP A 368 11.78 -0.99 4.99
CA ASP A 368 11.85 -0.03 3.88
C ASP A 368 10.48 0.62 3.65
N PRO A 369 10.37 1.94 3.45
CA PRO A 369 9.10 2.64 3.22
C PRO A 369 8.34 2.15 1.98
N ASN A 370 9.03 1.52 1.03
CA ASN A 370 8.40 0.91 -0.15
C ASN A 370 7.69 -0.42 0.17
N PHE A 371 8.02 -1.04 1.29
CA PHE A 371 7.33 -2.25 1.71
C PHE A 371 5.90 -1.91 2.12
N TYR A 372 4.90 -2.48 1.44
CA TYR A 372 3.49 -2.10 1.49
C TYR A 372 3.22 -0.63 1.09
N SER A 373 4.17 0.03 0.42
CA SER A 373 4.07 1.48 0.14
C SER A 373 3.79 2.32 1.40
N ARG A 374 4.29 1.89 2.54
CA ARG A 374 4.03 2.51 3.85
C ARG A 374 4.37 3.99 3.88
N GLY A 375 5.50 4.38 3.30
CA GLY A 375 5.89 5.79 3.26
C GLY A 375 4.83 6.69 2.62
N VAL A 376 4.17 6.21 1.57
CA VAL A 376 3.09 6.96 0.89
C VAL A 376 1.81 6.95 1.72
N PHE A 377 1.42 5.78 2.27
CA PHE A 377 0.26 5.70 3.16
C PHE A 377 0.43 6.52 4.44
N SER A 378 1.61 6.49 5.03
CA SER A 378 1.95 7.30 6.20
C SER A 378 1.67 8.79 5.93
N GLN A 379 2.16 9.31 4.79
CA GLN A 379 1.86 10.68 4.36
C GLN A 379 0.37 10.90 4.10
N ALA A 380 -0.32 9.97 3.43
CA ALA A 380 -1.76 10.08 3.17
C ALA A 380 -2.58 10.09 4.47
N MET A 381 -2.13 9.41 5.51
CA MET A 381 -2.72 9.41 6.85
C MET A 381 -2.31 10.62 7.70
N GLY A 382 -1.57 11.60 7.17
CA GLY A 382 -1.22 12.84 7.86
C GLY A 382 0.06 12.80 8.68
N TYR A 383 0.89 11.75 8.55
CA TYR A 383 2.21 11.74 9.17
C TYR A 383 3.17 12.62 8.39
N GLU A 384 3.97 13.43 9.09
CA GLU A 384 5.05 14.25 8.48
C GLU A 384 6.14 13.40 7.83
N GLY A 385 6.29 12.14 8.24
CA GLY A 385 7.25 11.23 7.68
C GLY A 385 7.27 9.84 8.32
N TYR A 386 7.67 8.89 7.51
CA TYR A 386 8.00 7.52 7.88
C TYR A 386 9.50 7.43 8.19
N VAL A 387 9.85 7.00 9.38
CA VAL A 387 11.23 6.89 9.88
C VAL A 387 11.69 5.44 9.75
N CYS A 388 12.47 5.15 8.71
CA CYS A 388 13.08 3.84 8.51
C CYS A 388 14.38 3.76 9.34
N TYR A 389 14.50 2.78 10.23
CA TYR A 389 15.68 2.66 11.10
C TYR A 389 17.00 2.50 10.32
N ALA A 390 16.95 1.84 9.16
CA ALA A 390 18.13 1.62 8.32
C ALA A 390 18.80 2.91 7.84
N ASP A 391 18.04 3.99 7.68
CA ASP A 391 18.53 5.28 7.20
C ASP A 391 19.48 5.95 8.23
N TYR A 392 19.39 5.54 9.49
CA TYR A 392 20.18 6.05 10.62
C TYR A 392 21.39 5.16 10.96
N LEU A 393 21.61 4.07 10.22
CA LEU A 393 22.71 3.13 10.43
C LEU A 393 23.81 3.33 9.39
N THR A 394 24.37 4.54 9.35
CA THR A 394 25.40 4.90 8.38
C THR A 394 26.79 4.38 8.77
N GLY A 395 27.58 3.99 7.77
CA GLY A 395 28.97 3.55 7.98
C GLY A 395 29.14 2.10 8.46
N LEU A 396 28.05 1.35 8.62
CA LEU A 396 28.06 -0.07 8.99
C LEU A 396 28.08 -0.97 7.74
N SER A 397 28.56 -2.20 7.90
CA SER A 397 28.41 -3.22 6.87
C SER A 397 26.95 -3.68 6.78
N GLU A 398 26.54 -4.22 5.62
CA GLU A 398 25.20 -4.80 5.41
C GLU A 398 24.82 -5.82 6.50
N LYS A 399 25.78 -6.63 6.96
CA LYS A 399 25.55 -7.60 8.02
C LYS A 399 25.31 -6.94 9.37
N GLU A 400 26.12 -5.94 9.73
CA GLU A 400 25.95 -5.21 11.00
C GLU A 400 24.62 -4.46 11.03
N THR A 401 24.28 -3.76 9.94
CA THR A 401 22.97 -3.12 9.79
C THR A 401 21.83 -4.12 9.98
N LYS A 402 21.90 -5.26 9.32
CA LYS A 402 20.88 -6.30 9.40
C LYS A 402 20.74 -6.90 10.80
N ASP A 403 21.86 -7.12 11.49
CA ASP A 403 21.85 -7.66 12.86
C ASP A 403 21.20 -6.67 13.84
N LEU A 404 21.48 -5.36 13.70
CA LEU A 404 20.87 -4.31 14.53
C LEU A 404 19.37 -4.13 14.27
N LEU A 405 18.94 -4.25 13.02
CA LEU A 405 17.53 -4.13 12.66
C LEU A 405 16.65 -5.27 13.21
N TYR A 406 17.21 -6.26 13.92
CA TYR A 406 16.43 -7.28 14.63
C TYR A 406 15.97 -6.83 16.02
N ASP A 407 16.49 -5.72 16.53
CA ASP A 407 16.24 -5.21 17.86
C ASP A 407 15.34 -3.96 17.81
N ASP A 408 14.13 -4.06 18.32
CA ASP A 408 13.24 -2.90 18.41
C ASP A 408 13.74 -1.83 19.39
N GLN A 409 14.64 -2.17 20.35
CA GLN A 409 15.29 -1.22 21.25
C GLN A 409 16.22 -0.25 20.49
N LEU A 410 16.61 -0.59 19.25
CA LEU A 410 17.44 0.26 18.39
C LEU A 410 16.89 1.68 18.28
N LEU A 411 15.56 1.84 18.28
CA LEU A 411 14.90 3.15 18.26
C LEU A 411 15.40 4.08 19.38
N PHE A 412 15.70 3.51 20.54
CA PHE A 412 16.11 4.25 21.73
C PHE A 412 17.62 4.23 21.95
N ASP A 413 18.32 3.21 21.49
CA ASP A 413 19.77 3.04 21.66
C ASP A 413 20.59 3.80 20.60
N ASN A 414 19.99 4.10 19.43
CA ASN A 414 20.62 4.94 18.43
C ASN A 414 20.34 6.42 18.73
N GLY A 415 21.38 7.21 18.99
CA GLY A 415 21.22 8.61 19.41
C GLY A 415 20.53 9.52 18.38
N GLU A 416 20.66 9.24 17.06
CA GLU A 416 19.98 10.01 16.02
C GLU A 416 18.48 9.64 15.96
N LEU A 417 18.14 8.34 15.99
CA LEU A 417 16.75 7.88 16.07
C LEU A 417 16.07 8.39 17.35
N ASN A 418 16.74 8.26 18.51
CA ASN A 418 16.27 8.77 19.78
C ASN A 418 15.96 10.27 19.72
N SER A 419 16.86 11.06 19.11
CA SER A 419 16.65 12.50 18.91
C SER A 419 15.44 12.83 18.03
N VAL A 420 15.16 12.03 16.99
CA VAL A 420 13.96 12.19 16.15
C VAL A 420 12.71 11.80 16.91
N PHE A 421 12.79 10.76 17.74
CA PHE A 421 11.67 10.31 18.58
C PHE A 421 11.28 11.36 19.64
N PHE A 422 12.28 11.95 20.33
CA PHE A 422 12.11 12.97 21.36
C PHE A 422 12.21 14.41 20.83
N ARG A 423 11.82 14.64 19.57
CA ARG A 423 11.77 16.00 18.98
C ARG A 423 10.91 16.96 19.79
N GLU A 424 11.19 18.25 19.69
CA GLU A 424 10.45 19.28 20.44
C GLU A 424 8.96 19.36 20.09
N GLY A 425 8.15 19.79 21.05
CA GLY A 425 6.71 20.01 20.91
C GLY A 425 5.86 18.78 21.20
N LYS A 426 4.54 18.93 21.07
CA LYS A 426 3.59 17.83 21.16
C LYS A 426 3.80 16.87 19.99
N ARG A 427 3.75 15.58 20.24
CA ARG A 427 4.02 14.59 19.19
C ARG A 427 3.16 13.36 19.29
N LEU A 428 2.87 12.82 18.12
CA LEU A 428 2.39 11.46 17.91
C LEU A 428 3.54 10.63 17.33
N ASN A 429 3.94 9.58 18.03
CA ASN A 429 4.88 8.58 17.55
C ASN A 429 4.16 7.25 17.40
N TYR A 430 4.06 6.75 16.18
CA TYR A 430 3.51 5.42 15.89
C TYR A 430 4.67 4.46 15.66
N ILE A 431 4.80 3.44 16.51
CA ILE A 431 5.88 2.44 16.44
C ILE A 431 5.28 1.13 15.94
N ILE A 432 5.91 0.52 14.95
CA ILE A 432 5.59 -0.83 14.50
C ILE A 432 6.75 -1.72 14.89
N THR A 433 6.53 -2.65 15.82
CA THR A 433 7.58 -3.57 16.28
C THR A 433 7.83 -4.69 15.27
N ARG A 434 8.93 -5.39 15.43
CA ARG A 434 9.34 -6.51 14.57
C ARG A 434 9.71 -7.76 15.33
N SER A 435 10.21 -7.63 16.55
CA SER A 435 10.92 -8.70 17.26
C SER A 435 10.10 -9.98 17.38
N ALA A 436 8.76 -9.88 17.43
CA ALA A 436 7.88 -11.05 17.56
C ALA A 436 7.42 -11.66 16.23
N HIS A 437 7.88 -11.15 15.09
CA HIS A 437 7.50 -11.65 13.76
C HIS A 437 7.82 -13.15 13.58
N LEU A 438 6.93 -13.88 12.90
CA LEU A 438 7.12 -15.30 12.55
C LEU A 438 8.44 -15.50 11.74
N SER A 439 9.02 -16.72 11.67
CA SER A 439 8.51 -18.00 12.14
C SER A 439 9.12 -18.38 13.49
N TYR A 440 8.42 -19.23 14.25
CA TYR A 440 8.85 -19.63 15.59
C TYR A 440 9.72 -20.88 15.55
N LYS A 441 11.00 -20.73 15.13
CA LYS A 441 11.99 -21.81 15.01
C LYS A 441 13.37 -21.34 15.44
N TYR A 442 14.14 -22.19 16.12
CA TYR A 442 15.48 -21.85 16.61
C TYR A 442 16.47 -21.42 15.52
N ASN A 443 16.34 -21.99 14.32
CA ASN A 443 17.22 -21.66 13.18
C ASN A 443 16.69 -20.53 12.30
N GLU A 444 15.57 -19.93 12.66
CA GLU A 444 15.07 -18.71 12.03
C GLU A 444 15.88 -17.50 12.52
N VAL A 445 15.99 -16.47 11.69
CA VAL A 445 16.93 -15.38 11.88
C VAL A 445 16.67 -14.60 13.19
N LEU A 446 15.43 -14.18 13.43
CA LEU A 446 15.05 -13.42 14.64
C LEU A 446 15.17 -14.27 15.91
N SER A 447 14.65 -15.52 15.86
CA SER A 447 14.79 -16.44 17.00
C SER A 447 16.26 -16.74 17.30
N ASN A 448 17.08 -17.01 16.28
CA ASN A 448 18.50 -17.27 16.49
C ASN A 448 19.26 -16.05 17.03
N TRP A 449 18.87 -14.84 16.61
CA TRP A 449 19.42 -13.61 17.16
C TRP A 449 19.03 -13.44 18.65
N GLY A 450 17.76 -13.57 18.97
CA GLY A 450 17.27 -13.47 20.35
C GLY A 450 17.84 -14.54 21.29
N LEU A 451 18.03 -15.79 20.80
CA LEU A 451 18.67 -16.87 21.57
C LEU A 451 20.15 -16.62 21.91
N LYS A 452 20.83 -15.71 21.23
CA LYS A 452 22.17 -15.27 21.64
C LYS A 452 22.11 -14.32 22.84
N GLN A 453 21.03 -13.57 22.98
CA GLN A 453 20.76 -12.69 24.11
C GLN A 453 20.24 -13.49 25.31
N TYR A 454 19.28 -14.41 25.07
CA TYR A 454 18.53 -15.17 26.04
C TYR A 454 18.57 -16.68 25.72
N PRO A 455 19.74 -17.36 25.93
CA PRO A 455 19.92 -18.77 25.56
C PRO A 455 19.04 -19.72 26.35
N GLU A 456 18.55 -19.35 27.55
CA GLU A 456 17.66 -20.12 28.41
C GLU A 456 16.32 -20.42 27.74
N PHE A 457 15.85 -19.57 26.82
CA PHE A 457 14.59 -19.81 26.10
C PHE A 457 14.62 -21.04 25.20
N LYS A 458 15.79 -21.61 24.94
CA LYS A 458 15.89 -22.85 24.18
C LYS A 458 15.36 -24.08 24.92
N THR A 459 15.21 -24.00 26.23
CA THR A 459 14.88 -25.12 27.11
C THR A 459 13.75 -24.84 28.10
N LEU A 460 12.94 -23.82 27.86
CA LEU A 460 11.81 -23.47 28.75
C LEU A 460 10.75 -24.56 28.75
N THR A 461 10.43 -25.09 27.57
CA THR A 461 9.47 -26.17 27.36
C THR A 461 10.05 -27.18 26.36
N ASP A 462 9.36 -28.29 26.17
CA ASP A 462 9.69 -29.27 25.12
C ASP A 462 9.22 -28.85 23.73
N ASN A 463 8.56 -27.66 23.60
CA ASN A 463 8.02 -27.15 22.35
C ASN A 463 8.85 -25.96 21.82
N GLU A 464 9.48 -26.16 20.66
CA GLU A 464 10.30 -25.12 20.01
C GLU A 464 9.50 -23.88 19.63
N GLU A 465 8.26 -24.04 19.13
CA GLU A 465 7.43 -22.89 18.73
C GLU A 465 7.04 -22.04 19.93
N THR A 466 6.64 -22.66 21.04
CA THR A 466 6.35 -21.97 22.30
C THR A 466 7.57 -21.21 22.81
N ASN A 467 8.72 -21.87 22.86
CA ASN A 467 9.96 -21.26 23.34
C ASN A 467 10.37 -20.03 22.50
N CYS A 468 10.26 -20.13 21.17
CA CYS A 468 10.55 -19.02 20.29
C CYS A 468 9.53 -17.88 20.40
N ALA A 469 8.25 -18.18 20.57
CA ALA A 469 7.22 -17.18 20.75
C ALA A 469 7.41 -16.40 22.06
N LEU A 470 7.67 -17.09 23.17
CA LEU A 470 7.96 -16.45 24.48
C LEU A 470 9.25 -15.62 24.44
N LEU A 471 10.31 -16.10 23.77
CA LEU A 471 11.51 -15.31 23.52
C LEU A 471 11.18 -14.00 22.80
N LYS A 472 10.38 -14.07 21.76
CA LYS A 472 10.01 -12.91 20.94
C LYS A 472 9.14 -11.93 21.70
N ALA A 473 8.23 -12.42 22.54
CA ALA A 473 7.46 -11.59 23.47
C ALA A 473 8.37 -10.86 24.48
N LYS A 474 9.40 -11.55 25.00
CA LYS A 474 10.43 -10.95 25.87
C LYS A 474 11.15 -9.78 25.17
N LEU A 475 11.49 -9.92 23.88
CA LEU A 475 12.17 -8.84 23.14
C LEU A 475 11.24 -7.62 22.94
N VAL A 476 9.95 -7.83 22.75
CA VAL A 476 8.97 -6.72 22.71
C VAL A 476 8.86 -6.05 24.08
N ASP A 477 8.81 -6.83 25.18
CA ASP A 477 8.77 -6.30 26.55
C ASP A 477 10.02 -5.45 26.86
N ASP A 478 11.20 -5.91 26.41
CA ASP A 478 12.46 -5.17 26.57
C ASP A 478 12.41 -3.81 25.87
N MET A 479 11.81 -3.73 24.69
CA MET A 479 11.62 -2.45 23.99
C MET A 479 10.73 -1.51 24.83
N PHE A 480 9.65 -2.00 25.42
CA PHE A 480 8.82 -1.17 26.32
C PHE A 480 9.58 -0.73 27.56
N ALA A 481 10.36 -1.61 28.17
CA ALA A 481 11.20 -1.26 29.33
C ALA A 481 12.18 -0.15 28.96
N ARG A 482 12.86 -0.28 27.83
CA ARG A 482 13.82 0.70 27.33
C ARG A 482 13.16 2.05 26.99
N MET A 483 11.95 2.01 26.39
CA MET A 483 11.15 3.21 26.13
C MET A 483 10.81 3.97 27.41
N LEU A 484 10.40 3.27 28.47
CA LEU A 484 10.07 3.89 29.77
C LEU A 484 11.31 4.51 30.42
N GLU A 485 12.46 3.87 30.36
CA GLU A 485 13.74 4.42 30.84
C GLU A 485 14.09 5.74 30.12
N GLU A 486 13.92 5.77 28.80
CA GLU A 486 14.19 6.99 28.02
C GLU A 486 13.16 8.09 28.30
N LEU A 487 11.88 7.78 28.45
CA LEU A 487 10.86 8.75 28.85
C LEU A 487 11.17 9.37 30.23
N GLU A 488 11.62 8.57 31.18
CA GLU A 488 12.06 9.05 32.49
C GLU A 488 13.32 9.93 32.38
N ALA A 489 14.31 9.50 31.59
CA ALA A 489 15.54 10.25 31.35
C ALA A 489 15.30 11.63 30.71
N HIS A 490 14.31 11.74 29.82
CA HIS A 490 13.89 12.99 29.20
C HIS A 490 12.90 13.80 30.08
N GLY A 491 12.43 13.26 31.21
CA GLY A 491 11.45 13.91 32.09
C GLY A 491 10.05 14.02 31.48
N GLU A 492 9.69 13.09 30.57
CA GLU A 492 8.46 13.13 29.81
C GLU A 492 7.44 12.05 30.22
N LEU A 493 7.79 11.18 31.17
CA LEU A 493 6.97 10.04 31.56
C LEU A 493 5.55 10.45 31.98
N GLU A 494 5.42 11.51 32.77
CA GLU A 494 4.12 12.03 33.25
C GLU A 494 3.32 12.73 32.13
N ASN A 495 3.99 13.23 31.11
CA ASN A 495 3.36 13.94 29.99
C ASN A 495 3.15 13.07 28.74
N THR A 496 3.16 11.74 28.92
CA THR A 496 3.04 10.81 27.82
C THR A 496 1.93 9.80 28.07
N VAL A 497 1.17 9.49 27.02
CA VAL A 497 0.28 8.33 26.95
C VAL A 497 0.87 7.28 26.03
N ILE A 498 0.87 6.03 26.47
CA ILE A 498 1.30 4.85 25.70
C ILE A 498 0.07 4.02 25.38
N ILE A 499 -0.15 3.73 24.12
CA ILE A 499 -1.23 2.89 23.61
C ILE A 499 -0.58 1.67 22.97
N GLY A 500 -0.78 0.50 23.56
CA GLY A 500 -0.35 -0.78 23.02
C GLY A 500 -1.50 -1.50 22.35
N ILE A 501 -1.31 -1.92 21.11
CA ILE A 501 -2.27 -2.74 20.35
C ILE A 501 -1.50 -3.83 19.61
N THR A 502 -2.06 -5.03 19.55
CA THR A 502 -1.48 -6.11 18.75
C THR A 502 -2.03 -6.09 17.32
N ASP A 503 -1.18 -6.42 16.35
CA ASP A 503 -1.58 -6.42 14.94
C ASP A 503 -2.42 -7.64 14.53
N HIS A 504 -2.14 -8.82 15.09
CA HIS A 504 -2.86 -10.09 14.87
C HIS A 504 -2.36 -11.15 15.84
N TYR A 505 -3.11 -12.23 16.02
CA TYR A 505 -2.65 -13.38 16.78
C TYR A 505 -1.44 -14.08 16.11
N THR A 506 -0.78 -14.98 16.83
CA THR A 506 0.39 -15.74 16.38
C THR A 506 0.07 -16.77 15.28
N TYR A 507 -0.52 -16.35 14.16
CA TYR A 507 -0.91 -17.25 13.06
C TYR A 507 0.27 -18.01 12.42
N GLY A 508 1.50 -17.59 12.69
CA GLY A 508 2.73 -18.29 12.29
C GLY A 508 3.01 -19.55 13.12
N TYR A 509 2.29 -19.77 14.21
CA TYR A 509 2.36 -20.95 15.05
C TYR A 509 1.68 -22.12 14.33
N LYS A 510 2.43 -23.18 14.01
CA LYS A 510 1.96 -24.23 13.09
C LYS A 510 1.07 -25.29 13.73
N ASN A 511 1.28 -25.56 15.02
CA ASN A 511 0.47 -26.51 15.76
C ASN A 511 -0.77 -25.82 16.32
N GLU A 512 -1.81 -25.66 15.48
CA GLU A 512 -3.08 -24.99 15.82
C GLU A 512 -3.69 -25.55 17.12
N LYS A 513 -3.64 -26.86 17.35
CA LYS A 513 -4.17 -27.46 18.56
C LYS A 513 -3.42 -26.98 19.81
N ALA A 514 -2.09 -26.94 19.76
CA ALA A 514 -1.29 -26.44 20.86
C ALA A 514 -1.52 -24.93 21.07
N LEU A 515 -1.72 -24.16 20.01
CA LEU A 515 -2.04 -22.74 20.10
C LEU A 515 -3.39 -22.51 20.79
N LEU A 516 -4.44 -23.24 20.44
CA LEU A 516 -5.73 -23.21 21.12
C LEU A 516 -5.62 -23.55 22.61
N GLU A 517 -4.84 -24.61 22.94
CA GLU A 517 -4.58 -25.01 24.33
C GLU A 517 -3.84 -23.92 25.12
N LEU A 518 -2.81 -23.27 24.51
CA LEU A 518 -2.06 -22.16 25.13
C LEU A 518 -2.95 -20.94 25.35
N SER A 519 -3.79 -20.60 24.37
CA SER A 519 -4.69 -19.45 24.43
C SER A 519 -5.94 -19.72 25.29
N GLY A 520 -6.16 -20.97 25.71
CA GLY A 520 -7.31 -21.35 26.53
C GLY A 520 -8.66 -21.21 25.82
N VAL A 521 -8.68 -21.37 24.47
CA VAL A 521 -9.87 -21.27 23.64
C VAL A 521 -10.07 -22.54 22.80
N ASP A 522 -11.31 -22.82 22.42
CA ASP A 522 -11.67 -24.02 21.67
C ASP A 522 -11.90 -23.74 20.16
N GLU A 523 -11.99 -22.47 19.77
CA GLU A 523 -12.37 -22.04 18.41
C GLU A 523 -11.36 -21.03 17.86
N MET A 524 -10.95 -21.22 16.60
CA MET A 524 -9.95 -20.37 15.93
C MET A 524 -10.34 -18.88 15.86
N LEU A 525 -11.65 -18.58 15.76
CA LEU A 525 -12.15 -17.20 15.73
C LEU A 525 -11.81 -16.43 17.02
N LEU A 526 -11.69 -17.13 18.16
CA LEU A 526 -11.38 -16.52 19.46
C LEU A 526 -9.88 -16.19 19.62
N LEU A 527 -9.02 -16.72 18.77
CA LEU A 527 -7.59 -16.36 18.74
C LEU A 527 -7.35 -14.90 18.35
N GLU A 528 -8.32 -14.27 17.65
CA GLU A 528 -8.23 -12.85 17.30
C GLU A 528 -8.40 -11.91 18.51
N ARG A 529 -8.64 -12.44 19.73
CA ARG A 529 -8.53 -11.67 20.97
C ARG A 529 -7.05 -11.46 21.31
N THR A 530 -6.66 -10.19 21.41
CA THR A 530 -5.26 -9.79 21.56
C THR A 530 -5.10 -8.66 22.57
N PRO A 531 -3.92 -8.51 23.19
CA PRO A 531 -3.66 -7.42 24.12
C PRO A 531 -3.90 -6.03 23.50
N CYS A 532 -4.66 -5.20 24.23
CA CYS A 532 -4.82 -3.79 23.94
C CYS A 532 -4.93 -3.02 25.26
N PHE A 533 -4.12 -1.97 25.42
CA PHE A 533 -4.10 -1.17 26.63
C PHE A 533 -3.77 0.30 26.37
N ILE A 534 -4.14 1.17 27.31
CA ILE A 534 -3.75 2.57 27.34
C ILE A 534 -3.18 2.89 28.71
N TRP A 535 -1.96 3.42 28.75
CA TRP A 535 -1.26 3.74 29.98
C TRP A 535 -0.76 5.18 29.99
N SER A 536 -0.83 5.83 31.13
CA SER A 536 -0.13 7.08 31.46
C SER A 536 0.14 7.09 32.97
N ALA A 537 1.21 7.73 33.40
CA ALA A 537 1.65 7.70 34.81
C ALA A 537 0.61 8.21 35.82
N ASP A 538 -0.32 9.05 35.41
CA ASP A 538 -1.39 9.62 36.21
C ASP A 538 -2.78 9.01 35.95
N LEU A 539 -2.84 7.98 35.08
CA LEU A 539 -4.09 7.32 34.75
C LEU A 539 -4.48 6.33 35.84
N GLN A 540 -5.78 6.26 36.17
CA GLN A 540 -6.28 5.26 37.10
C GLN A 540 -6.46 3.91 36.40
N ALA A 541 -5.97 2.86 37.02
CA ALA A 541 -6.12 1.50 36.54
C ALA A 541 -7.60 1.11 36.37
N GLN A 542 -7.95 0.60 35.18
CA GLN A 542 -9.32 0.18 34.84
C GLN A 542 -9.31 -1.02 33.91
N LYS A 543 -10.17 -2.02 34.16
CA LYS A 543 -10.44 -3.11 33.22
C LYS A 543 -11.76 -2.84 32.49
N VAL A 544 -11.70 -2.83 31.16
CA VAL A 544 -12.86 -2.62 30.28
C VAL A 544 -13.22 -3.96 29.65
N ASP A 545 -14.31 -4.59 30.13
CA ASP A 545 -14.80 -5.90 29.67
C ASP A 545 -15.90 -5.75 28.59
N LYS A 546 -15.75 -4.79 27.68
CA LYS A 546 -16.61 -4.59 26.52
C LYS A 546 -15.99 -5.29 25.31
N VAL A 547 -16.82 -5.91 24.46
CA VAL A 547 -16.36 -6.49 23.20
C VAL A 547 -16.00 -5.34 22.26
N LEU A 548 -14.73 -5.22 21.91
CA LEU A 548 -14.20 -4.14 21.07
C LEU A 548 -13.38 -4.72 19.93
N ASN A 549 -13.21 -3.93 18.89
CA ASN A 549 -12.37 -4.25 17.75
C ASN A 549 -11.50 -3.06 17.35
N THR A 550 -10.58 -3.26 16.43
CA THR A 550 -9.61 -2.24 16.02
C THR A 550 -10.26 -0.93 15.57
N SER A 551 -11.44 -0.97 14.93
CA SER A 551 -12.11 0.26 14.47
C SER A 551 -12.66 1.14 15.61
N ASP A 552 -12.81 0.57 16.82
CA ASP A 552 -13.26 1.29 18.00
C ASP A 552 -12.11 2.08 18.67
N LEU A 553 -10.86 1.79 18.31
CA LEU A 553 -9.70 2.40 18.97
C LEU A 553 -9.59 3.90 18.65
N LEU A 554 -9.72 4.28 17.39
CA LEU A 554 -9.61 5.70 17.00
C LEU A 554 -10.62 6.60 17.72
N PRO A 555 -11.94 6.34 17.69
CA PRO A 555 -12.89 7.18 18.43
C PRO A 555 -12.66 7.15 19.94
N THR A 556 -12.18 6.03 20.51
CA THR A 556 -11.82 5.93 21.93
C THR A 556 -10.62 6.84 22.27
N VAL A 557 -9.57 6.80 21.48
CA VAL A 557 -8.37 7.63 21.68
C VAL A 557 -8.70 9.12 21.52
N LEU A 558 -9.51 9.50 20.52
CA LEU A 558 -9.95 10.87 20.32
C LEU A 558 -10.75 11.37 21.55
N ASN A 559 -11.66 10.56 22.08
CA ASN A 559 -12.40 10.91 23.30
C ASN A 559 -11.46 11.14 24.50
N LEU A 560 -10.54 10.22 24.75
CA LEU A 560 -9.57 10.34 25.86
C LEU A 560 -8.67 11.57 25.72
N LEU A 561 -8.28 11.93 24.50
CA LEU A 561 -7.49 13.14 24.22
C LEU A 561 -8.33 14.42 24.21
N GLY A 562 -9.66 14.33 24.25
CA GLY A 562 -10.56 15.47 24.12
C GLY A 562 -10.48 16.16 22.76
N VAL A 563 -10.22 15.40 21.72
CA VAL A 563 -10.14 15.87 20.33
C VAL A 563 -11.50 15.68 19.66
N GLU A 564 -12.17 16.78 19.36
CA GLU A 564 -13.40 16.74 18.58
C GLU A 564 -13.07 16.46 17.10
N SER A 565 -13.75 15.48 16.54
CA SER A 565 -13.65 15.15 15.13
C SER A 565 -14.91 15.65 14.38
N PRO A 566 -14.75 16.38 13.26
CA PRO A 566 -15.88 16.70 12.40
C PRO A 566 -16.39 15.50 11.59
N TYR A 567 -15.67 14.38 11.64
CA TYR A 567 -15.95 13.18 10.88
C TYR A 567 -16.69 12.13 11.72
N SER A 568 -17.47 11.29 11.05
CA SER A 568 -18.12 10.12 11.64
C SER A 568 -17.31 8.86 11.36
N TYR A 569 -17.35 7.91 12.30
CA TYR A 569 -16.63 6.63 12.22
C TYR A 569 -17.61 5.46 12.33
N LEU A 570 -17.24 4.32 11.74
CA LEU A 570 -17.99 3.07 11.93
C LEU A 570 -17.82 2.52 13.34
N GLY A 571 -16.60 2.54 13.87
CA GLY A 571 -16.30 2.21 15.26
C GLY A 571 -16.91 3.22 16.24
N SER A 572 -16.87 2.91 17.53
CA SER A 572 -17.44 3.75 18.59
C SER A 572 -16.48 3.85 19.76
N ASP A 573 -16.64 4.89 20.59
CA ASP A 573 -15.90 5.03 21.83
C ASP A 573 -16.20 3.88 22.80
N ALA A 574 -15.17 3.25 23.32
CA ALA A 574 -15.27 2.15 24.29
C ALA A 574 -16.00 2.57 25.57
N PHE A 575 -15.99 3.86 25.91
CA PHE A 575 -16.59 4.42 27.12
C PHE A 575 -18.01 4.95 26.92
N ASP A 576 -18.55 4.86 25.70
CA ASP A 576 -19.98 5.17 25.46
C ASP A 576 -20.84 4.02 25.98
N ASP A 577 -21.64 4.29 27.02
CA ASP A 577 -22.53 3.30 27.63
C ASP A 577 -23.64 2.79 26.70
N ARG A 578 -23.93 3.54 25.62
CA ARG A 578 -24.94 3.14 24.61
C ARG A 578 -24.37 2.14 23.61
N TYR A 579 -23.04 2.04 23.53
CA TYR A 579 -22.36 1.12 22.64
C TYR A 579 -22.22 -0.25 23.31
N ASP A 580 -22.87 -1.24 22.73
CA ASP A 580 -22.89 -2.62 23.24
C ASP A 580 -21.70 -3.47 22.77
N GLY A 581 -20.93 -2.96 21.82
CA GLY A 581 -19.73 -3.60 21.29
C GLY A 581 -20.00 -4.84 20.43
N PHE A 582 -19.21 -5.01 19.40
CA PHE A 582 -19.21 -6.23 18.58
C PHE A 582 -17.91 -6.31 17.75
N VAL A 583 -17.58 -7.51 17.26
CA VAL A 583 -16.47 -7.71 16.33
C VAL A 583 -17.02 -8.18 14.99
N PRO A 584 -16.88 -7.39 13.92
CA PRO A 584 -17.19 -7.83 12.57
C PRO A 584 -15.98 -8.55 11.95
N PHE A 585 -16.22 -9.62 11.20
CA PHE A 585 -15.22 -10.24 10.33
C PHE A 585 -15.66 -10.11 8.87
N SER A 586 -14.71 -9.96 7.97
CA SER A 586 -15.00 -9.75 6.55
C SER A 586 -15.73 -10.91 5.87
N ASP A 587 -15.64 -12.12 6.44
CA ASP A 587 -16.34 -13.32 5.95
C ASP A 587 -17.79 -13.44 6.45
N GLY A 588 -18.26 -12.47 7.27
CA GLY A 588 -19.58 -12.47 7.89
C GLY A 588 -19.65 -13.17 9.24
N SER A 589 -18.53 -13.66 9.75
CA SER A 589 -18.39 -14.11 11.14
C SER A 589 -18.47 -12.92 12.10
N TRP A 590 -18.79 -13.16 13.37
CA TRP A 590 -18.87 -12.09 14.37
C TRP A 590 -18.75 -12.58 15.80
N ILE A 591 -18.39 -11.64 16.69
CA ILE A 591 -18.47 -11.81 18.15
C ILE A 591 -19.36 -10.69 18.72
N TYR A 592 -20.34 -11.06 19.54
CA TYR A 592 -21.28 -10.13 20.17
C TYR A 592 -21.68 -10.62 21.55
N GLY A 593 -21.44 -9.80 22.57
CA GLY A 593 -21.65 -10.22 23.95
C GLY A 593 -20.89 -11.51 24.29
N ASP A 594 -21.56 -12.52 24.82
CA ASP A 594 -20.98 -13.85 25.11
C ASP A 594 -21.09 -14.84 23.92
N ALA A 595 -21.60 -14.41 22.76
CA ALA A 595 -21.82 -15.25 21.60
C ALA A 595 -20.81 -14.96 20.47
N ALA A 596 -20.44 -16.00 19.75
CA ALA A 596 -19.66 -15.92 18.51
C ALA A 596 -20.33 -16.76 17.41
N TRP A 597 -20.26 -16.28 16.19
CA TRP A 597 -20.79 -16.92 14.98
C TRP A 597 -19.68 -17.12 13.97
N ASP A 598 -19.46 -18.36 13.59
CA ASP A 598 -18.61 -18.71 12.45
C ASP A 598 -19.49 -18.87 11.21
N ALA A 599 -19.34 -17.95 10.26
CA ALA A 599 -20.15 -17.93 9.04
C ALA A 599 -19.80 -19.08 8.09
N LYS A 600 -18.55 -19.55 8.09
CA LYS A 600 -18.06 -20.63 7.25
C LYS A 600 -18.59 -21.98 7.72
N GLU A 601 -18.46 -22.26 9.00
CA GLU A 601 -18.94 -23.49 9.64
C GLU A 601 -20.44 -23.42 9.98
N LYS A 602 -21.06 -22.23 9.86
CA LYS A 602 -22.45 -21.95 10.25
C LYS A 602 -22.73 -22.37 11.69
N LYS A 603 -21.82 -22.05 12.57
CA LYS A 603 -21.80 -22.47 13.96
C LYS A 603 -21.91 -21.29 14.91
N LEU A 604 -22.89 -21.34 15.80
CA LEU A 604 -23.02 -20.43 16.94
C LEU A 604 -22.40 -21.10 18.16
N PHE A 605 -21.50 -20.41 18.86
CA PHE A 605 -20.79 -20.93 20.02
C PHE A 605 -20.55 -19.84 21.06
N SER A 606 -20.05 -20.22 22.24
CA SER A 606 -19.74 -19.28 23.32
C SER A 606 -18.37 -18.64 23.12
N ALA A 607 -18.30 -17.32 23.21
CA ALA A 607 -17.04 -16.58 23.24
C ALA A 607 -16.40 -16.51 24.65
N THR A 608 -17.12 -16.90 25.71
CA THR A 608 -16.69 -16.72 27.09
C THR A 608 -16.81 -17.99 27.95
N GLY A 609 -17.22 -19.12 27.36
CA GLY A 609 -17.54 -20.34 28.08
C GLY A 609 -18.92 -20.34 28.76
N LYS A 610 -19.64 -19.21 28.80
CA LYS A 610 -21.01 -19.12 29.31
C LYS A 610 -22.01 -19.66 28.26
N PRO A 611 -23.15 -20.24 28.69
CA PRO A 611 -24.17 -20.70 27.76
C PRO A 611 -24.69 -19.56 26.86
N VAL A 612 -24.69 -19.77 25.53
CA VAL A 612 -25.27 -18.81 24.58
C VAL A 612 -26.79 -18.94 24.57
N THR A 613 -27.47 -17.81 24.79
CA THR A 613 -28.96 -17.73 24.80
C THR A 613 -29.51 -16.79 23.72
N LEU A 614 -28.83 -16.67 22.59
CA LEU A 614 -29.25 -15.77 21.51
C LEU A 614 -30.38 -16.39 20.70
N SER A 615 -31.50 -15.64 20.51
CA SER A 615 -32.58 -16.08 19.64
C SER A 615 -32.17 -16.04 18.16
N GLN A 616 -32.87 -16.78 17.30
CA GLN A 616 -32.61 -16.75 15.85
C GLN A 616 -32.79 -15.34 15.24
N GLU A 617 -33.78 -14.58 15.73
CA GLU A 617 -34.02 -13.20 15.31
C GLU A 617 -32.85 -12.29 15.70
N ALA A 618 -32.34 -12.43 16.94
CA ALA A 618 -31.20 -11.67 17.41
C ALA A 618 -29.91 -12.04 16.65
N GLN A 619 -29.68 -13.33 16.42
CA GLN A 619 -28.56 -13.80 15.60
C GLN A 619 -28.60 -13.20 14.19
N LYS A 620 -29.80 -13.20 13.56
CA LYS A 620 -30.00 -12.61 12.25
C LYS A 620 -29.70 -11.10 12.26
N ALA A 621 -30.20 -10.37 13.26
CA ALA A 621 -29.96 -8.93 13.40
C ALA A 621 -28.47 -8.59 13.55
N VAL A 622 -27.72 -9.35 14.33
CA VAL A 622 -26.26 -9.16 14.46
C VAL A 622 -25.55 -9.46 13.13
N THR A 623 -25.95 -10.54 12.45
CA THR A 623 -25.38 -10.87 11.14
C THR A 623 -25.62 -9.78 10.10
N GLU A 624 -26.85 -9.22 10.05
CA GLU A 624 -27.18 -8.09 9.16
C GLU A 624 -26.38 -6.83 9.51
N ARG A 625 -26.23 -6.52 10.80
CA ARG A 625 -25.39 -5.42 11.31
C ARG A 625 -23.93 -5.55 10.85
N VAL A 626 -23.35 -6.75 10.93
CA VAL A 626 -21.97 -7.02 10.51
C VAL A 626 -21.81 -6.88 9.00
N GLN A 627 -22.75 -7.44 8.23
CA GLN A 627 -22.74 -7.32 6.77
C GLN A 627 -22.81 -5.85 6.33
N GLU A 628 -23.68 -5.07 6.98
CA GLU A 628 -23.80 -3.63 6.73
C GLU A 628 -22.52 -2.88 7.11
N PHE A 629 -21.93 -3.18 8.25
CA PHE A 629 -20.67 -2.58 8.72
C PHE A 629 -19.54 -2.78 7.69
N VAL A 630 -19.33 -4.02 7.24
CA VAL A 630 -18.30 -4.37 6.23
C VAL A 630 -18.61 -3.68 4.90
N ARG A 631 -19.88 -3.65 4.48
CA ARG A 631 -20.31 -3.03 3.24
C ARG A 631 -20.08 -1.52 3.22
N ILE A 632 -20.46 -0.82 4.30
CA ILE A 632 -20.25 0.64 4.41
C ILE A 632 -18.76 0.95 4.53
N ASN A 633 -17.97 0.15 5.24
CA ASN A 633 -16.52 0.31 5.26
C ASN A 633 -15.93 0.28 3.85
N ASN A 634 -16.34 -0.67 3.03
CA ASN A 634 -15.86 -0.75 1.66
C ASN A 634 -16.28 0.47 0.82
N LEU A 635 -17.53 0.91 0.96
CA LEU A 635 -18.00 2.11 0.28
C LEU A 635 -17.19 3.37 0.70
N ILE A 636 -16.88 3.54 1.99
CA ILE A 636 -16.06 4.65 2.48
C ILE A 636 -14.74 4.73 1.72
N LEU A 637 -14.09 3.59 1.52
CA LEU A 637 -12.82 3.51 0.80
C LEU A 637 -13.02 3.69 -0.72
N ASP A 638 -14.02 3.04 -1.30
CA ASP A 638 -14.27 3.03 -2.75
C ASP A 638 -14.63 4.44 -3.28
N VAL A 639 -15.38 5.23 -2.50
CA VAL A 639 -15.81 6.57 -2.92
C VAL A 639 -14.92 7.70 -2.37
N ASP A 640 -13.81 7.36 -1.72
CA ASP A 640 -12.92 8.34 -1.07
C ASP A 640 -13.76 9.34 -0.22
N TYR A 641 -14.53 8.78 0.73
CA TYR A 641 -15.63 9.49 1.39
C TYR A 641 -15.19 10.77 2.10
N TYR A 642 -14.02 10.76 2.74
CA TYR A 642 -13.51 11.89 3.52
C TYR A 642 -12.84 12.98 2.68
N LYS A 643 -12.75 12.79 1.38
CA LYS A 643 -12.29 13.80 0.44
C LYS A 643 -13.34 14.87 0.23
N GLU A 644 -12.96 16.15 0.37
CA GLU A 644 -13.78 17.33 0.07
C GLU A 644 -14.09 17.50 -1.41
#